data_fc38744c8c48ecdb436854ca19107e2b
#
_entry.id   fc38744c8c48ecdb436854ca19107e2b
#
_cell.length_a   1.000
_cell.length_b   1.000
_cell.length_c   1.000
_cell.angle_alpha   90.00
_cell.angle_beta   90.00
_cell.angle_gamma   90.00
#
_symmetry.space_group_name_H-M   'P 1'
#
loop_
_entity.id
_entity.type
_entity.pdbx_description
1 polymer ?
#
loop_
_entity_poly.entity_id
_entity_poly.type
_entity_poly.pdbx_seq_one_letter_code
_entity_poly.pdbx_strand_id
1 'polypeptide(L)'
;MFDLERAIKSWRSGLAKSPSLEDTYIAELEAVLGDEIAALVRGGMAEEEAFRQASADMGEVSTIGDEFKKVRRPGRTRFMPALIWNYLKVSGRKLKRQKAYSFVTIAGLTIGMASFLFIVLYCRFERSYDGFHRNEDRLYRVQNDRIYSARHDRSAGCTPGLGPALKEEFPEIAEFARLLNLSADSNTVSRTVGTEDNSESADRTIAFFEIRIFFADPSFLRIFSFPLILGDVRAVLEEPDTAVLTESTARKYFRDENPLGQTITVTTRFGGHDYRVFGVCRDVPPNSHLRFDLLLSYRRLAALWPSTEEQPWSSNAFLTYLLLAPSVNPSALEAKFPLLVKKYSLDSAELKREFHLQSLRTIHLTSRLRFEPDVNGDIKTVRFLEIIGLFILLIAWVNAINLATTRSLQRGKEVCVRKTLGAERRQLARQFLLESVFHNVLALLLALGVVLAVLPAFSRLVGKPLLLDEFGGGWIWISLSILAGAILSGLYPAFVLSSFRPALALRGPAQGVLRGAALRKGLVLFQFATAILLIASTLIVGKQLAFMQNQDLGVDLDQTLVLKIPEVPGSDQSASLARVQMSGLASVRNAALSTSVPGREYSNAVSGIRRQSAAAEEAQQAFIIDVDDNYFQFFSIPLVCGRGFSRGYASDTGAVVINEEMVNVLGFESAEKALLQNVVLGGFGGDVVQVVGVVKNYHHLSLREKIEPVTYMPLSQPYFRRGYLLSLRIDARSIGVAISSITAKWREIFPGQPLEYSFLDDDFNSQYDIDKRFGQVFGLSSLLAILISCLGLFGLASFSAERRTREIGIRKVFGATIPEIAAMLAREFVQWVVLANLIAWPVAWVVMSRWLQRFAYRTTVGFETLAGAALLTLVIALTTVSFKAIKSAAANPVESIRCE
;
A
#
# COMPACT_ATOMS: atom_id res chain seq x y z
N MET A 1 7.40 92.14 -20.31
CA MET A 1 6.41 91.35 -19.53
C MET A 1 7.03 89.95 -19.44
N PHE A 2 7.25 89.47 -18.27
CA PHE A 2 7.80 88.14 -18.07
C PHE A 2 6.74 87.04 -18.47
N ASP A 3 7.15 86.06 -19.29
CA ASP A 3 6.27 85.03 -19.75
C ASP A 3 6.51 83.73 -18.89
N LEU A 4 5.67 83.54 -17.84
CA LEU A 4 5.81 82.45 -16.85
C LEU A 4 5.64 81.08 -17.49
N GLU A 5 4.72 80.90 -18.46
CA GLU A 5 4.52 79.65 -19.15
C GLU A 5 5.77 79.20 -19.92
N ARG A 6 6.41 80.21 -20.56
CA ARG A 6 7.65 79.96 -21.33
C ARG A 6 8.81 79.67 -20.45
N ALA A 7 8.89 80.28 -19.24
CA ALA A 7 9.90 79.94 -18.21
C ALA A 7 9.77 78.51 -17.66
N ILE A 8 8.51 78.11 -17.31
CA ILE A 8 8.22 76.72 -16.84
C ILE A 8 8.53 75.68 -17.93
N LYS A 9 8.14 75.91 -19.19
CA LYS A 9 8.48 75.08 -20.33
C LYS A 9 9.99 74.94 -20.55
N SER A 10 10.72 76.01 -20.39
CA SER A 10 12.20 76.01 -20.50
C SER A 10 12.84 75.15 -19.37
N TRP A 11 12.34 75.33 -18.14
CA TRP A 11 12.78 74.56 -16.97
C TRP A 11 12.44 73.06 -17.15
N ARG A 12 11.23 72.74 -17.59
CA ARG A 12 10.82 71.37 -17.95
C ARG A 12 11.70 70.78 -19.03
N SER A 13 12.03 71.54 -20.09
CA SER A 13 12.92 71.06 -21.18
C SER A 13 14.36 70.78 -20.70
N GLY A 14 14.80 71.49 -19.67
CA GLY A 14 16.05 71.29 -18.99
C GLY A 14 16.06 69.91 -18.23
N LEU A 15 15.00 69.62 -17.49
CA LEU A 15 14.85 68.32 -16.83
C LEU A 15 14.71 67.16 -17.82
N ALA A 16 14.02 67.35 -18.93
CA ALA A 16 13.85 66.32 -19.98
C ALA A 16 15.16 65.93 -20.67
N LYS A 17 16.21 66.73 -20.61
CA LYS A 17 17.56 66.41 -21.11
C LYS A 17 18.30 65.44 -20.17
N SER A 18 17.81 65.14 -18.94
CA SER A 18 18.42 64.20 -18.05
C SER A 18 17.86 62.79 -18.30
N PRO A 19 18.70 61.80 -18.79
CA PRO A 19 18.22 60.48 -19.12
C PRO A 19 17.80 59.64 -17.87
N SER A 20 17.87 60.21 -16.68
CA SER A 20 17.49 59.59 -15.42
C SER A 20 16.09 59.88 -14.95
N LEU A 21 15.39 60.86 -15.57
CA LEU A 21 14.04 61.26 -15.20
C LEU A 21 13.00 60.78 -16.23
N GLU A 22 11.97 60.12 -15.78
CA GLU A 22 10.80 59.72 -16.60
C GLU A 22 9.79 60.84 -16.71
N ASP A 23 9.07 60.96 -17.84
CA ASP A 23 8.09 61.99 -18.10
C ASP A 23 7.04 62.17 -17.01
N THR A 24 6.68 61.10 -16.31
CA THR A 24 5.76 61.12 -15.14
C THR A 24 6.33 61.90 -13.94
N TYR A 25 7.61 61.79 -13.66
CA TYR A 25 8.26 62.52 -12.56
C TYR A 25 8.54 63.97 -12.94
N ILE A 26 8.84 64.21 -14.21
CA ILE A 26 8.98 65.59 -14.71
C ILE A 26 7.66 66.33 -14.60
N ALA A 27 6.53 65.69 -14.91
CA ALA A 27 5.20 66.25 -14.74
C ALA A 27 4.83 66.53 -13.27
N GLU A 28 5.27 65.68 -12.38
CA GLU A 28 5.06 65.82 -10.93
C GLU A 28 5.88 67.00 -10.35
N LEU A 29 7.14 67.13 -10.76
CA LEU A 29 8.01 68.24 -10.38
C LEU A 29 7.52 69.56 -10.95
N GLU A 30 6.97 69.60 -12.19
CA GLU A 30 6.34 70.73 -12.80
C GLU A 30 5.10 71.20 -12.02
N ALA A 31 4.28 70.23 -11.52
CA ALA A 31 3.11 70.56 -10.73
C ALA A 31 3.50 71.16 -9.37
N VAL A 32 4.52 70.64 -8.71
CA VAL A 32 5.05 71.15 -7.42
C VAL A 32 5.62 72.56 -7.61
N LEU A 33 6.42 72.79 -8.69
CA LEU A 33 6.93 74.11 -9.02
C LEU A 33 5.79 75.09 -9.30
N GLY A 34 4.72 74.68 -10.01
CA GLY A 34 3.55 75.53 -10.28
C GLY A 34 2.80 75.90 -8.98
N ASP A 35 2.61 74.90 -8.08
CA ASP A 35 1.95 75.16 -6.76
C ASP A 35 2.74 76.13 -5.89
N GLU A 36 4.06 76.01 -5.89
CA GLU A 36 4.92 76.90 -5.13
C GLU A 36 4.99 78.31 -5.65
N ILE A 37 5.10 78.47 -6.97
CA ILE A 37 4.95 79.79 -7.67
C ILE A 37 3.60 80.43 -7.33
N ALA A 38 2.52 79.71 -7.43
CA ALA A 38 1.20 80.20 -7.15
C ALA A 38 1.01 80.68 -5.67
N ALA A 39 1.70 80.01 -4.75
CA ALA A 39 1.76 80.31 -3.32
C ALA A 39 2.54 81.66 -3.08
N LEU A 40 3.70 81.78 -3.70
CA LEU A 40 4.49 83.02 -3.61
C LEU A 40 3.85 84.24 -4.28
N VAL A 41 3.20 84.08 -5.41
CA VAL A 41 2.43 85.14 -6.09
C VAL A 41 1.23 85.51 -5.25
N ARG A 42 0.52 84.60 -4.60
CA ARG A 42 -0.58 84.90 -3.65
C ARG A 42 -0.07 85.67 -2.43
N GLY A 43 1.21 85.48 -2.09
CA GLY A 43 1.90 86.23 -1.03
C GLY A 43 2.34 87.65 -1.42
N GLY A 44 2.09 88.10 -2.64
CA GLY A 44 2.34 89.47 -3.13
C GLY A 44 3.67 89.63 -3.90
N MET A 45 4.33 88.56 -4.28
CA MET A 45 5.61 88.55 -5.02
C MET A 45 5.34 88.61 -6.54
N ALA A 46 6.21 89.29 -7.28
CA ALA A 46 6.11 89.39 -8.72
C ALA A 46 6.39 88.02 -9.42
N GLU A 47 5.69 87.63 -10.48
CA GLU A 47 5.76 86.38 -11.14
C GLU A 47 7.20 85.99 -11.53
N GLU A 48 8.05 86.89 -11.92
CA GLU A 48 9.44 86.63 -12.28
C GLU A 48 10.28 86.26 -11.06
N GLU A 49 10.05 86.92 -9.92
CA GLU A 49 10.74 86.77 -8.69
C GLU A 49 10.29 85.43 -8.00
N ALA A 50 8.97 85.17 -8.05
CA ALA A 50 8.35 83.90 -7.59
C ALA A 50 8.88 82.71 -8.35
N PHE A 51 9.04 82.77 -9.66
CA PHE A 51 9.64 81.68 -10.45
C PHE A 51 11.09 81.51 -10.13
N ARG A 52 11.89 82.62 -9.97
CA ARG A 52 13.33 82.46 -9.58
C ARG A 52 13.48 81.85 -8.19
N GLN A 53 12.68 82.23 -7.24
CA GLN A 53 12.73 81.72 -5.88
C GLN A 53 12.32 80.20 -5.84
N ALA A 54 11.14 79.88 -6.38
CA ALA A 54 10.65 78.52 -6.43
C ALA A 54 11.60 77.55 -7.18
N SER A 55 12.15 78.01 -8.32
CA SER A 55 13.14 77.17 -9.05
C SER A 55 14.51 77.04 -8.33
N ALA A 56 14.93 78.06 -7.57
CA ALA A 56 16.12 77.92 -6.70
C ALA A 56 15.90 77.00 -5.49
N ASP A 57 14.75 77.03 -4.85
CA ASP A 57 14.37 76.22 -3.72
C ASP A 57 14.26 74.73 -4.14
N MET A 58 13.86 74.45 -5.41
CA MET A 58 13.89 73.09 -5.97
C MET A 58 15.31 72.63 -6.34
N GLY A 59 16.29 73.49 -6.45
CA GLY A 59 17.68 73.21 -6.77
C GLY A 59 17.95 73.19 -8.29
N GLU A 60 19.25 73.17 -8.65
CA GLU A 60 19.66 73.18 -10.06
C GLU A 60 19.24 71.85 -10.74
N VAL A 61 18.81 71.98 -12.01
CA VAL A 61 18.35 70.88 -12.83
C VAL A 61 19.37 69.71 -12.92
N SER A 62 20.65 70.04 -12.93
CA SER A 62 21.76 69.07 -12.86
C SER A 62 21.79 68.30 -11.57
N THR A 63 21.56 68.95 -10.44
CA THR A 63 21.58 68.34 -9.11
C THR A 63 20.40 67.39 -8.90
N ILE A 64 19.20 67.80 -9.36
CA ILE A 64 17.99 66.97 -9.32
C ILE A 64 18.22 65.69 -10.12
N GLY A 65 18.80 65.78 -11.31
CA GLY A 65 19.14 64.61 -12.18
C GLY A 65 20.16 63.66 -11.53
N ASP A 66 21.15 64.20 -10.81
CA ASP A 66 22.21 63.41 -10.18
C ASP A 66 21.72 62.75 -8.85
N GLU A 67 20.86 63.40 -8.09
CA GLU A 67 20.18 62.77 -6.95
C GLU A 67 19.27 61.59 -7.38
N PHE A 68 18.53 61.76 -8.45
CA PHE A 68 17.75 60.64 -9.04
C PHE A 68 18.66 59.51 -9.54
N LYS A 69 19.83 59.78 -10.13
CA LYS A 69 20.82 58.74 -10.46
C LYS A 69 21.32 57.98 -9.27
N LYS A 70 21.54 58.61 -8.13
CA LYS A 70 21.96 57.97 -6.86
C LYS A 70 20.87 57.01 -6.36
N VAL A 71 19.60 57.43 -6.42
CA VAL A 71 18.47 56.61 -6.00
C VAL A 71 18.25 55.44 -6.97
N ARG A 72 18.49 55.62 -8.27
CA ARG A 72 18.22 54.65 -9.35
C ARG A 72 19.37 53.72 -9.68
N ARG A 73 20.53 53.78 -9.02
CA ARG A 73 21.57 52.75 -9.18
C ARG A 73 21.02 51.44 -8.60
N PRO A 74 20.57 50.47 -9.45
CA PRO A 74 20.23 49.18 -8.97
C PRO A 74 21.55 48.56 -8.46
N GLY A 75 21.65 48.41 -7.17
CA GLY A 75 22.76 47.63 -6.56
C GLY A 75 22.81 46.29 -7.26
N ARG A 76 23.76 46.14 -8.20
CA ARG A 76 24.02 44.88 -8.90
C ARG A 76 24.26 43.80 -7.88
N THR A 77 23.34 42.79 -7.82
CA THR A 77 23.54 41.36 -7.53
C THR A 77 24.33 40.90 -6.30
N ARG A 78 25.01 41.76 -5.53
CA ARG A 78 25.73 41.37 -4.30
C ARG A 78 24.85 41.33 -3.03
N PHE A 79 23.60 41.73 -3.08
CA PHE A 79 22.68 41.83 -1.93
C PHE A 79 21.68 40.68 -1.79
N MET A 80 21.65 39.73 -2.71
CA MET A 80 20.68 38.64 -2.67
C MET A 80 20.79 37.78 -1.40
N PRO A 81 21.97 37.36 -0.94
CA PRO A 81 22.10 36.56 0.28
C PRO A 81 21.68 37.32 1.55
N ALA A 82 22.04 38.59 1.66
CA ALA A 82 21.71 39.42 2.85
C ALA A 82 20.18 39.70 2.93
N LEU A 83 19.52 39.85 1.78
CA LEU A 83 18.08 40.08 1.69
C LEU A 83 17.31 38.82 2.08
N ILE A 84 17.72 37.66 1.58
CA ILE A 84 17.15 36.35 1.95
C ILE A 84 17.34 36.12 3.45
N TRP A 85 18.54 36.37 4.00
CA TRP A 85 18.83 36.21 5.42
C TRP A 85 17.93 37.13 6.29
N ASN A 86 17.70 38.34 5.84
CA ASN A 86 16.79 39.26 6.53
C ASN A 86 15.34 38.76 6.49
N TYR A 87 14.86 38.24 5.36
CA TYR A 87 13.54 37.64 5.26
C TYR A 87 13.40 36.42 6.18
N LEU A 88 14.41 35.55 6.28
CA LEU A 88 14.41 34.43 7.19
C LEU A 88 14.37 34.87 8.67
N LYS A 89 15.16 35.89 9.06
CA LYS A 89 15.09 36.50 10.42
C LYS A 89 13.71 37.06 10.73
N VAL A 90 13.10 37.75 9.78
CA VAL A 90 11.75 38.30 9.92
C VAL A 90 10.72 37.18 10.06
N SER A 91 10.83 36.09 9.26
CA SER A 91 9.97 34.90 9.36
C SER A 91 10.13 34.21 10.73
N GLY A 92 11.36 34.05 11.23
CA GLY A 92 11.61 33.48 12.55
C GLY A 92 11.07 34.34 13.74
N ARG A 93 11.16 35.69 13.64
CA ARG A 93 10.56 36.59 14.66
C ARG A 93 9.03 36.50 14.63
N LYS A 94 8.43 36.39 13.45
CA LYS A 94 6.98 36.22 13.30
C LYS A 94 6.48 34.91 13.89
N LEU A 95 7.23 33.81 13.73
CA LEU A 95 6.95 32.53 14.36
C LEU A 95 6.78 32.67 15.88
N LYS A 96 7.72 33.36 16.52
CA LYS A 96 7.69 33.58 17.99
C LYS A 96 6.56 34.51 18.43
N ARG A 97 6.18 35.51 17.61
CA ARG A 97 5.15 36.50 17.96
C ARG A 97 3.72 35.98 17.75
N GLN A 98 3.54 34.98 16.87
CA GLN A 98 2.23 34.47 16.44
C GLN A 98 2.15 32.95 16.60
N LYS A 99 2.36 32.50 17.83
CA LYS A 99 2.54 31.09 18.21
C LYS A 99 1.41 30.17 17.71
N ALA A 100 0.14 30.53 17.93
CA ALA A 100 -1.00 29.66 17.61
C ALA A 100 -1.15 29.42 16.09
N TYR A 101 -1.05 30.47 15.27
CA TYR A 101 -1.13 30.35 13.84
C TYR A 101 0.01 29.54 13.26
N SER A 102 1.25 29.86 13.66
CA SER A 102 2.43 29.17 13.18
C SER A 102 2.40 27.70 13.57
N PHE A 103 1.98 27.39 14.79
CA PHE A 103 1.80 26.02 15.25
C PHE A 103 0.79 25.24 14.39
N VAL A 104 -0.42 25.77 14.18
CA VAL A 104 -1.47 25.10 13.39
C VAL A 104 -0.99 24.87 11.94
N THR A 105 -0.35 25.87 11.33
CA THR A 105 0.15 25.75 9.94
C THR A 105 1.28 24.72 9.84
N ILE A 106 2.29 24.81 10.71
CA ILE A 106 3.45 23.91 10.68
C ILE A 106 3.03 22.50 11.08
N ALA A 107 2.21 22.32 12.12
CA ALA A 107 1.72 21.01 12.54
C ALA A 107 0.90 20.34 11.43
N GLY A 108 -0.04 21.10 10.82
CA GLY A 108 -0.83 20.58 9.70
C GLY A 108 0.01 20.14 8.50
N LEU A 109 1.00 20.96 8.11
CA LEU A 109 1.95 20.59 7.05
C LEU A 109 2.83 19.40 7.45
N THR A 110 3.33 19.36 8.68
CA THR A 110 4.17 18.26 9.20
C THR A 110 3.41 16.94 9.16
N ILE A 111 2.18 16.91 9.68
CA ILE A 111 1.34 15.71 9.68
C ILE A 111 1.06 15.26 8.23
N GLY A 112 0.68 16.20 7.35
CA GLY A 112 0.40 15.88 5.96
C GLY A 112 1.61 15.35 5.19
N MET A 113 2.78 15.98 5.37
CA MET A 113 4.02 15.53 4.74
C MET A 113 4.50 14.19 5.31
N ALA A 114 4.45 13.98 6.62
CA ALA A 114 4.82 12.72 7.24
C ALA A 114 3.92 11.57 6.77
N SER A 115 2.61 11.79 6.73
CA SER A 115 1.66 10.80 6.22
C SER A 115 1.93 10.44 4.76
N PHE A 116 2.18 11.45 3.91
CA PHE A 116 2.53 11.26 2.52
C PHE A 116 3.83 10.45 2.37
N LEU A 117 4.86 10.78 3.16
CA LEU A 117 6.15 10.06 3.13
C LEU A 117 5.99 8.59 3.54
N PHE A 118 5.21 8.27 4.57
CA PHE A 118 4.94 6.89 4.96
C PHE A 118 4.24 6.11 3.85
N ILE A 119 3.23 6.70 3.22
CA ILE A 119 2.51 6.05 2.11
C ILE A 119 3.44 5.84 0.91
N VAL A 120 4.22 6.85 0.54
CA VAL A 120 5.18 6.74 -0.58
C VAL A 120 6.24 5.69 -0.29
N LEU A 121 6.76 5.62 0.94
CA LEU A 121 7.73 4.60 1.35
C LEU A 121 7.17 3.19 1.19
N TYR A 122 5.96 2.97 1.70
CA TYR A 122 5.26 1.68 1.52
C TYR A 122 5.03 1.35 0.04
N CYS A 123 4.50 2.30 -0.74
CA CYS A 123 4.22 2.08 -2.17
C CYS A 123 5.50 1.82 -2.98
N ARG A 124 6.61 2.45 -2.62
CA ARG A 124 7.92 2.17 -3.24
C ARG A 124 8.44 0.80 -2.89
N PHE A 125 8.33 0.39 -1.63
CA PHE A 125 8.67 -0.97 -1.22
C PHE A 125 7.89 -1.99 -2.04
N GLU A 126 6.57 -1.83 -2.16
CA GLU A 126 5.72 -2.73 -2.96
C GLU A 126 6.09 -2.74 -4.46
N ARG A 127 6.61 -1.63 -5.00
CA ARG A 127 7.07 -1.53 -6.40
C ARG A 127 8.52 -1.96 -6.62
N SER A 128 9.29 -2.14 -5.55
CA SER A 128 10.71 -2.48 -5.62
C SER A 128 10.97 -3.98 -5.72
N TYR A 129 9.90 -4.80 -5.67
CA TYR A 129 10.03 -6.25 -5.73
C TYR A 129 10.83 -6.68 -6.94
N ASP A 130 11.82 -7.55 -6.68
CA ASP A 130 12.73 -8.15 -7.66
C ASP A 130 13.57 -7.16 -8.48
N GLY A 131 13.50 -5.87 -8.17
CA GLY A 131 14.26 -4.81 -8.86
C GLY A 131 15.77 -4.83 -8.58
N PHE A 132 16.24 -5.71 -7.71
CA PHE A 132 17.67 -5.87 -7.41
C PHE A 132 18.39 -6.85 -8.37
N HIS A 133 17.65 -7.56 -9.21
CA HIS A 133 18.22 -8.48 -10.19
C HIS A 133 18.80 -7.72 -11.40
N ARG A 134 20.05 -8.02 -11.76
CA ARG A 134 20.73 -7.39 -12.91
C ARG A 134 20.00 -7.61 -14.24
N ASN A 135 19.32 -8.74 -14.37
CA ASN A 135 18.62 -9.16 -15.57
C ASN A 135 17.12 -8.89 -15.52
N GLU A 136 16.62 -8.07 -14.58
CA GLU A 136 15.19 -7.88 -14.30
C GLU A 136 14.33 -7.54 -15.52
N ASP A 137 14.89 -6.78 -16.50
CA ASP A 137 14.21 -6.38 -17.73
C ASP A 137 14.10 -7.51 -18.76
N ARG A 138 14.90 -8.59 -18.63
CA ARG A 138 14.96 -9.73 -19.53
C ARG A 138 14.52 -11.04 -18.91
N LEU A 139 14.18 -11.03 -17.63
CA LEU A 139 13.69 -12.19 -16.90
C LEU A 139 12.16 -12.24 -16.95
N TYR A 140 11.66 -13.38 -17.40
CA TYR A 140 10.24 -13.65 -17.53
C TYR A 140 9.90 -14.99 -16.88
N ARG A 141 8.75 -15.04 -16.21
CA ARG A 141 8.15 -16.29 -15.77
C ARG A 141 7.17 -16.76 -16.82
N VAL A 142 7.10 -18.06 -17.07
CA VAL A 142 6.08 -18.64 -17.92
C VAL A 142 4.82 -18.86 -17.11
N GLN A 143 3.69 -18.42 -17.62
CA GLN A 143 2.35 -18.73 -17.12
C GLN A 143 1.76 -19.87 -17.98
N ASN A 144 1.01 -20.74 -17.34
CA ASN A 144 0.34 -21.86 -17.97
C ASN A 144 -1.17 -21.71 -17.79
N ASP A 145 -1.82 -21.24 -18.84
CA ASP A 145 -3.27 -21.10 -18.90
C ASP A 145 -3.88 -22.41 -19.42
N ARG A 146 -4.71 -23.03 -18.62
CA ARG A 146 -5.38 -24.29 -18.91
C ARG A 146 -6.87 -24.03 -19.08
N ILE A 147 -7.36 -24.24 -20.30
CA ILE A 147 -8.72 -23.90 -20.70
C ILE A 147 -9.50 -25.22 -20.84
N TYR A 148 -10.43 -25.41 -19.91
CA TYR A 148 -11.41 -26.49 -19.92
C TYR A 148 -12.76 -25.96 -20.45
N SER A 149 -13.71 -26.83 -20.75
CA SER A 149 -15.02 -26.43 -21.31
C SER A 149 -15.78 -25.38 -20.45
N ALA A 150 -15.73 -25.50 -19.12
CA ALA A 150 -16.44 -24.61 -18.19
C ALA A 150 -15.52 -23.72 -17.35
N ARG A 151 -14.20 -23.87 -17.46
CA ARG A 151 -13.25 -23.20 -16.57
C ARG A 151 -11.96 -22.83 -17.28
N HIS A 152 -11.46 -21.63 -16.96
CA HIS A 152 -10.16 -21.15 -17.33
C HIS A 152 -9.28 -21.09 -16.06
N ASP A 153 -8.31 -21.98 -15.96
CA ASP A 153 -7.40 -22.09 -14.83
C ASP A 153 -6.05 -21.51 -15.20
N ARG A 154 -5.66 -20.42 -14.53
CA ARG A 154 -4.42 -19.70 -14.74
C ARG A 154 -3.42 -20.07 -13.65
N SER A 155 -2.26 -20.60 -14.03
CA SER A 155 -1.28 -21.16 -13.11
C SER A 155 0.13 -20.62 -13.33
N ALA A 156 0.88 -20.41 -12.26
CA ALA A 156 2.32 -20.22 -12.29
C ALA A 156 3.07 -21.55 -12.47
N GLY A 157 2.39 -22.67 -12.18
CA GLY A 157 2.96 -23.99 -12.31
C GLY A 157 2.96 -24.50 -13.76
N CYS A 158 4.14 -24.89 -14.22
CA CYS A 158 4.41 -25.43 -15.54
C CYS A 158 4.88 -26.88 -15.44
N THR A 159 4.95 -27.54 -16.59
CA THR A 159 5.52 -28.89 -16.66
C THR A 159 7.05 -28.86 -16.70
N PRO A 160 7.76 -29.91 -16.20
CA PRO A 160 9.22 -29.91 -16.16
C PRO A 160 9.87 -29.88 -17.54
N GLY A 161 9.22 -30.41 -18.58
CA GLY A 161 9.73 -30.40 -19.96
C GLY A 161 9.65 -29.03 -20.66
N LEU A 162 8.87 -28.09 -20.13
CA LEU A 162 8.60 -26.81 -20.81
C LEU A 162 9.86 -25.95 -20.97
N GLY A 163 10.65 -25.79 -19.91
CA GLY A 163 11.87 -24.96 -19.93
C GLY A 163 12.90 -25.45 -20.96
N PRO A 164 13.30 -26.75 -20.93
CA PRO A 164 14.17 -27.34 -21.93
C PRO A 164 13.65 -27.19 -23.37
N ALA A 165 12.38 -27.53 -23.61
CA ALA A 165 11.76 -27.41 -24.93
C ALA A 165 11.76 -25.98 -25.46
N LEU A 166 11.43 -25.00 -24.63
CA LEU A 166 11.45 -23.58 -25.01
C LEU A 166 12.85 -23.13 -25.41
N LYS A 167 13.88 -23.55 -24.67
CA LYS A 167 15.27 -23.16 -24.99
C LYS A 167 15.76 -23.85 -26.27
N GLU A 168 15.36 -25.08 -26.53
CA GLU A 168 15.71 -25.82 -27.74
C GLU A 168 15.05 -25.23 -28.98
N GLU A 169 13.77 -24.89 -28.90
CA GLU A 169 12.97 -24.42 -30.04
C GLU A 169 13.18 -22.94 -30.40
N PHE A 170 13.54 -22.10 -29.39
CA PHE A 170 13.60 -20.67 -29.59
C PHE A 170 14.96 -20.08 -29.19
N PRO A 171 15.81 -19.73 -30.18
CA PRO A 171 17.12 -19.15 -29.92
C PRO A 171 17.08 -17.77 -29.23
N GLU A 172 15.91 -17.14 -29.17
CA GLU A 172 15.65 -15.92 -28.40
C GLU A 172 15.77 -16.13 -26.90
N ILE A 173 15.74 -17.38 -26.43
CA ILE A 173 15.86 -17.74 -25.00
C ILE A 173 17.32 -18.10 -24.72
N ALA A 174 18.01 -17.21 -24.01
CA ALA A 174 19.42 -17.40 -23.67
C ALA A 174 19.61 -18.53 -22.63
N GLU A 175 18.74 -18.58 -21.60
CA GLU A 175 18.80 -19.55 -20.51
C GLU A 175 17.43 -19.75 -19.89
N PHE A 176 17.22 -20.85 -19.16
CA PHE A 176 16.03 -21.12 -18.37
C PHE A 176 16.40 -21.65 -16.97
N ALA A 177 15.48 -21.55 -16.02
CA ALA A 177 15.56 -22.22 -14.72
C ALA A 177 14.19 -22.71 -14.30
N ARG A 178 14.15 -23.98 -13.87
CA ARG A 178 12.98 -24.59 -13.22
C ARG A 178 13.17 -24.60 -11.71
N LEU A 179 12.07 -24.43 -11.00
CA LEU A 179 12.04 -24.54 -9.55
C LEU A 179 10.86 -25.42 -9.14
N LEU A 180 11.08 -26.34 -8.23
CA LEU A 180 10.01 -27.05 -7.53
C LEU A 180 9.94 -26.50 -6.10
N ASN A 181 8.81 -25.90 -5.75
CA ASN A 181 8.56 -25.36 -4.42
C ASN A 181 8.03 -26.46 -3.50
N LEU A 182 8.72 -26.70 -2.39
CA LEU A 182 8.31 -27.65 -1.35
C LEU A 182 7.66 -26.97 -0.14
N SER A 183 7.29 -25.68 -0.24
CA SER A 183 6.79 -24.91 0.92
C SER A 183 5.48 -25.46 1.53
N ALA A 184 4.69 -26.19 0.74
CA ALA A 184 3.46 -26.83 1.22
C ALA A 184 3.73 -28.14 1.98
N ASP A 185 4.91 -28.75 1.80
CA ASP A 185 5.26 -30.03 2.35
C ASP A 185 5.80 -29.91 3.79
N SER A 186 5.78 -31.01 4.54
CA SER A 186 6.34 -31.08 5.89
C SER A 186 7.82 -31.48 5.83
N ASN A 187 8.68 -30.51 5.45
CA ASN A 187 10.10 -30.80 5.27
C ASN A 187 10.87 -30.61 6.58
N THR A 188 11.73 -31.56 6.91
CA THR A 188 12.64 -31.45 8.04
C THR A 188 14.08 -31.40 7.56
N VAL A 189 14.83 -30.42 8.06
CA VAL A 189 16.28 -30.35 7.84
C VAL A 189 16.96 -30.67 9.16
N SER A 190 17.92 -31.60 9.12
CA SER A 190 18.67 -32.03 10.31
C SER A 190 20.17 -32.02 10.04
N ARG A 191 20.93 -31.83 11.10
CA ARG A 191 22.38 -31.97 11.14
C ARG A 191 22.77 -32.79 12.38
N THR A 192 23.57 -33.82 12.16
CA THR A 192 24.19 -34.55 13.26
C THR A 192 25.52 -33.91 13.60
N VAL A 193 25.69 -33.53 14.86
CA VAL A 193 26.92 -32.95 15.39
C VAL A 193 27.64 -34.03 16.16
N GLY A 194 28.74 -34.54 15.60
CA GLY A 194 29.59 -35.51 16.31
C GLY A 194 30.29 -34.85 17.50
N THR A 195 30.27 -35.45 18.66
CA THR A 195 31.09 -35.05 19.81
C THR A 195 32.50 -35.65 19.64
N GLU A 196 33.53 -34.80 19.60
CA GLU A 196 34.94 -35.23 19.50
C GLU A 196 35.43 -36.03 20.74
N ASP A 197 34.66 -36.11 21.80
CA ASP A 197 34.96 -36.91 23.00
C ASP A 197 34.37 -38.30 22.88
N ASN A 198 35.21 -39.30 22.95
CA ASN A 198 34.97 -40.74 22.94
C ASN A 198 34.13 -41.28 24.15
N SER A 199 33.30 -40.48 24.77
CA SER A 199 32.31 -40.91 25.77
C SER A 199 30.98 -41.18 25.08
N GLU A 200 30.29 -42.22 25.46
CA GLU A 200 28.99 -42.74 24.99
C GLU A 200 27.81 -41.76 25.00
N SER A 201 28.05 -40.47 24.70
CA SER A 201 27.00 -39.47 24.55
C SER A 201 26.53 -39.45 23.10
N ALA A 202 25.31 -39.89 22.89
CA ALA A 202 24.61 -39.93 21.61
C ALA A 202 24.85 -38.68 20.78
N ASP A 203 25.17 -38.85 19.49
CA ASP A 203 25.25 -37.80 18.50
C ASP A 203 24.08 -36.84 18.63
N ARG A 204 24.37 -35.57 18.85
CA ARG A 204 23.31 -34.57 19.03
C ARG A 204 22.78 -34.15 17.68
N THR A 205 21.58 -34.58 17.33
CA THR A 205 20.89 -34.14 16.11
C THR A 205 20.15 -32.81 16.35
N ILE A 206 20.45 -31.81 15.55
CA ILE A 206 19.71 -30.54 15.46
C ILE A 206 18.74 -30.66 14.28
N ALA A 207 17.44 -30.57 14.53
CA ALA A 207 16.42 -30.71 13.50
C ALA A 207 15.37 -29.58 13.60
N PHE A 208 15.00 -28.99 12.43
CA PHE A 208 13.96 -28.00 12.34
C PHE A 208 13.08 -28.27 11.12
N PHE A 209 11.82 -27.84 11.18
CA PHE A 209 11.00 -27.70 10.00
C PHE A 209 11.43 -26.50 9.17
N GLU A 210 11.52 -26.71 7.85
CA GLU A 210 11.85 -25.66 6.89
C GLU A 210 10.79 -25.61 5.78
N ILE A 211 10.17 -24.46 5.61
CA ILE A 211 9.07 -24.28 4.65
C ILE A 211 9.53 -23.66 3.31
N ARG A 212 10.74 -23.12 3.23
CA ARG A 212 11.25 -22.41 2.06
C ARG A 212 12.37 -23.16 1.38
N ILE A 213 12.07 -24.41 1.02
CA ILE A 213 12.98 -25.32 0.31
C ILE A 213 12.55 -25.39 -1.16
N PHE A 214 13.49 -25.19 -2.06
CA PHE A 214 13.28 -25.34 -3.49
C PHE A 214 14.31 -26.30 -4.10
N PHE A 215 13.87 -27.19 -4.98
CA PHE A 215 14.76 -27.78 -5.94
C PHE A 215 14.93 -26.81 -7.12
N ALA A 216 16.14 -26.55 -7.55
CA ALA A 216 16.46 -25.56 -8.57
C ALA A 216 17.46 -26.09 -9.60
N ASP A 217 17.27 -25.69 -10.87
CA ASP A 217 18.26 -25.95 -11.92
C ASP A 217 19.60 -25.26 -11.61
N PRO A 218 20.74 -25.80 -12.06
CA PRO A 218 22.06 -25.18 -11.92
C PRO A 218 22.16 -23.77 -12.49
N SER A 219 21.31 -23.44 -13.47
CA SER A 219 21.23 -22.11 -14.08
C SER A 219 20.62 -21.03 -13.18
N PHE A 220 19.90 -21.44 -12.12
CA PHE A 220 19.13 -20.51 -11.28
C PHE A 220 19.96 -19.33 -10.77
N LEU A 221 21.09 -19.58 -10.10
CA LEU A 221 21.94 -18.52 -9.55
C LEU A 221 22.71 -17.73 -10.63
N ARG A 222 22.77 -18.24 -11.88
CA ARG A 222 23.32 -17.48 -13.03
C ARG A 222 22.30 -16.51 -13.61
N ILE A 223 21.02 -16.87 -13.60
CA ILE A 223 19.91 -16.08 -14.13
C ILE A 223 19.51 -14.99 -13.11
N PHE A 224 19.32 -15.39 -11.86
CA PHE A 224 18.98 -14.53 -10.74
C PHE A 224 20.24 -14.02 -10.04
N SER A 225 20.22 -12.77 -9.60
CA SER A 225 21.41 -12.12 -9.04
C SER A 225 21.43 -12.22 -7.49
N PHE A 226 21.13 -13.38 -6.93
CA PHE A 226 21.31 -13.61 -5.50
C PHE A 226 22.82 -13.73 -5.18
N PRO A 227 23.35 -12.85 -4.28
CA PRO A 227 24.80 -12.83 -4.03
C PRO A 227 25.25 -14.07 -3.26
N LEU A 228 26.16 -14.84 -3.82
CA LEU A 228 26.83 -15.93 -3.13
C LEU A 228 27.96 -15.36 -2.25
N ILE A 229 27.97 -15.71 -0.96
CA ILE A 229 29.00 -15.31 0.02
C ILE A 229 30.14 -16.33 0.03
N LEU A 230 29.78 -17.63 0.00
CA LEU A 230 30.71 -18.75 -0.06
C LEU A 230 30.32 -19.69 -1.18
N GLY A 231 31.30 -20.27 -1.87
CA GLY A 231 31.11 -21.18 -2.99
C GLY A 231 31.26 -20.51 -4.37
N ASP A 232 31.15 -21.30 -5.44
CA ASP A 232 31.24 -20.84 -6.85
C ASP A 232 29.87 -20.98 -7.53
N VAL A 233 29.33 -19.89 -8.06
CA VAL A 233 28.03 -19.85 -8.78
C VAL A 233 27.94 -20.85 -9.93
N ARG A 234 29.09 -21.23 -10.52
CA ARG A 234 29.13 -22.18 -11.63
C ARG A 234 29.11 -23.65 -11.20
N ALA A 235 29.54 -23.93 -9.96
CA ALA A 235 29.66 -25.27 -9.43
C ALA A 235 28.50 -25.67 -8.51
N VAL A 236 27.89 -24.70 -7.82
CA VAL A 236 26.75 -24.97 -6.96
C VAL A 236 25.55 -25.51 -7.75
N LEU A 237 24.88 -26.52 -7.21
CA LEU A 237 23.72 -27.20 -7.81
C LEU A 237 24.04 -28.02 -9.10
N GLU A 238 25.28 -28.11 -9.54
CA GLU A 238 25.63 -28.96 -10.69
C GLU A 238 25.65 -30.46 -10.36
N GLU A 239 26.07 -30.82 -9.13
CA GLU A 239 26.04 -32.21 -8.65
C GLU A 239 24.71 -32.53 -7.98
N PRO A 240 24.21 -33.77 -8.00
CA PRO A 240 22.92 -34.17 -7.46
C PRO A 240 22.75 -33.82 -5.97
N ASP A 241 23.76 -34.18 -5.14
CA ASP A 241 23.65 -34.09 -3.69
C ASP A 241 24.22 -32.79 -3.14
N THR A 242 23.88 -31.67 -3.77
CA THR A 242 24.37 -30.35 -3.38
C THR A 242 23.24 -29.45 -2.90
N ALA A 243 23.59 -28.62 -1.91
CA ALA A 243 22.69 -27.62 -1.32
C ALA A 243 23.35 -26.25 -1.23
N VAL A 244 22.53 -25.21 -1.36
CA VAL A 244 22.90 -23.81 -1.09
C VAL A 244 22.00 -23.31 0.05
N LEU A 245 22.60 -22.78 1.11
CA LEU A 245 21.92 -22.21 2.26
C LEU A 245 21.90 -20.69 2.17
N THR A 246 20.89 -20.05 2.78
CA THR A 246 21.00 -18.62 3.09
C THR A 246 21.91 -18.41 4.30
N GLU A 247 22.42 -17.18 4.47
CA GLU A 247 23.32 -16.83 5.59
C GLU A 247 22.69 -17.13 6.95
N SER A 248 21.43 -16.76 7.14
CA SER A 248 20.68 -17.02 8.37
C SER A 248 20.48 -18.50 8.61
N THR A 249 20.18 -19.28 7.57
CA THR A 249 20.02 -20.74 7.65
C THR A 249 21.36 -21.42 7.94
N ALA A 250 22.44 -21.02 7.29
CA ALA A 250 23.76 -21.51 7.59
C ALA A 250 24.13 -21.27 9.06
N ARG A 251 23.88 -20.08 9.58
CA ARG A 251 24.12 -19.74 10.99
C ARG A 251 23.22 -20.53 11.96
N LYS A 252 21.99 -20.86 11.57
CA LYS A 252 21.03 -21.67 12.35
C LYS A 252 21.56 -23.09 12.62
N TYR A 253 22.16 -23.73 11.60
CA TYR A 253 22.65 -25.13 11.69
C TYR A 253 24.13 -25.23 12.09
N PHE A 254 24.95 -24.29 11.62
CA PHE A 254 26.41 -24.36 11.76
C PHE A 254 27.01 -23.36 12.75
N ARG A 255 26.19 -22.38 13.19
CA ARG A 255 26.65 -21.27 14.05
C ARG A 255 27.82 -20.53 13.42
N ASP A 256 29.02 -20.60 14.02
CA ASP A 256 30.25 -19.96 13.55
C ASP A 256 31.15 -20.90 12.74
N GLU A 257 30.75 -22.18 12.57
CA GLU A 257 31.50 -23.16 11.78
C GLU A 257 31.36 -22.87 10.28
N ASN A 258 32.41 -23.21 9.51
CA ASN A 258 32.32 -23.14 8.06
C ASN A 258 31.38 -24.23 7.52
N PRO A 259 30.25 -23.87 6.88
CA PRO A 259 29.28 -24.84 6.40
C PRO A 259 29.73 -25.54 5.11
N LEU A 260 30.71 -25.00 4.35
CA LEU A 260 31.11 -25.58 3.06
C LEU A 260 31.67 -26.99 3.23
N GLY A 261 31.16 -27.90 2.39
CA GLY A 261 31.53 -29.30 2.40
C GLY A 261 30.88 -30.14 3.51
N GLN A 262 30.17 -29.51 4.46
CA GLN A 262 29.46 -30.21 5.53
C GLN A 262 28.14 -30.79 5.01
N THR A 263 27.63 -31.84 5.69
CA THR A 263 26.41 -32.54 5.29
C THR A 263 25.24 -32.13 6.15
N ILE A 264 24.08 -31.93 5.52
CA ILE A 264 22.75 -31.81 6.13
C ILE A 264 21.85 -32.92 5.57
N THR A 265 20.98 -33.45 6.40
CA THR A 265 19.95 -34.41 5.94
C THR A 265 18.66 -33.64 5.75
N VAL A 266 18.10 -33.71 4.55
CA VAL A 266 16.81 -33.09 4.21
C VAL A 266 15.78 -34.16 3.98
N THR A 267 14.78 -34.20 4.83
CA THR A 267 13.66 -35.14 4.73
C THR A 267 12.47 -34.41 4.11
N THR A 268 12.03 -34.91 2.96
CA THR A 268 10.92 -34.40 2.19
C THR A 268 9.97 -35.54 1.83
N ARG A 269 8.91 -35.25 1.09
CA ARG A 269 8.04 -36.29 0.50
C ARG A 269 8.77 -37.36 -0.35
N PHE A 270 10.01 -37.09 -0.74
CA PHE A 270 10.85 -38.04 -1.47
C PHE A 270 11.75 -38.90 -0.55
N GLY A 271 11.57 -38.81 0.78
CA GLY A 271 12.39 -39.44 1.79
C GLY A 271 13.49 -38.55 2.35
N GLY A 272 14.27 -39.08 3.25
CA GLY A 272 15.44 -38.42 3.85
C GLY A 272 16.69 -38.68 2.99
N HIS A 273 17.36 -37.58 2.59
CA HIS A 273 18.58 -37.63 1.77
C HIS A 273 19.60 -36.62 2.29
N ASP A 274 20.86 -37.02 2.19
CA ASP A 274 21.99 -36.21 2.57
C ASP A 274 22.42 -35.31 1.44
N TYR A 275 22.65 -34.03 1.79
CA TYR A 275 23.12 -33.01 0.88
C TYR A 275 24.36 -32.34 1.44
N ARG A 276 25.38 -32.18 0.61
CA ARG A 276 26.56 -31.42 0.94
C ARG A 276 26.39 -29.97 0.65
N VAL A 277 26.71 -29.08 1.58
CA VAL A 277 26.63 -27.65 1.42
C VAL A 277 27.74 -27.17 0.48
N PHE A 278 27.41 -26.71 -0.69
CA PHE A 278 28.30 -26.20 -1.73
C PHE A 278 28.36 -24.70 -1.82
N GLY A 279 27.40 -24.01 -1.18
CA GLY A 279 27.36 -22.56 -1.20
C GLY A 279 26.54 -21.96 -0.06
N VAL A 280 26.88 -20.72 0.26
CA VAL A 280 26.08 -19.87 1.14
C VAL A 280 25.78 -18.57 0.40
N CYS A 281 24.51 -18.27 0.22
CA CYS A 281 24.09 -16.99 -0.34
C CYS A 281 23.64 -16.03 0.77
N ARG A 282 23.68 -14.73 0.46
CA ARG A 282 23.10 -13.71 1.33
C ARG A 282 21.60 -13.99 1.52
N ASP A 283 21.05 -13.61 2.67
CA ASP A 283 19.62 -13.72 2.91
C ASP A 283 18.83 -13.03 1.80
N VAL A 284 17.74 -13.69 1.39
CA VAL A 284 16.88 -13.20 0.32
C VAL A 284 16.23 -11.88 0.76
N PRO A 285 16.34 -10.81 -0.04
CA PRO A 285 15.71 -9.55 0.30
C PRO A 285 14.20 -9.70 0.53
N PRO A 286 13.63 -8.97 1.50
CA PRO A 286 12.20 -9.09 1.84
C PRO A 286 11.26 -8.65 0.70
N ASN A 287 11.78 -7.93 -0.30
CA ASN A 287 11.11 -7.51 -1.53
C ASN A 287 11.44 -8.44 -2.73
N SER A 288 11.50 -9.74 -2.48
CA SER A 288 11.57 -10.77 -3.52
C SER A 288 10.32 -11.63 -3.51
N HIS A 289 9.81 -12.01 -4.70
CA HIS A 289 8.72 -12.97 -4.85
C HIS A 289 9.19 -14.42 -4.65
N LEU A 290 10.50 -14.68 -4.82
CA LEU A 290 11.14 -15.97 -4.54
C LEU A 290 11.86 -15.88 -3.19
N ARG A 291 11.23 -16.38 -2.15
CA ARG A 291 11.83 -16.48 -0.81
C ARG A 291 12.23 -17.92 -0.56
N PHE A 292 13.51 -18.16 -0.44
CA PHE A 292 14.06 -19.48 -0.09
C PHE A 292 15.04 -19.35 1.06
N ASP A 293 15.13 -20.43 1.84
CA ASP A 293 16.11 -20.61 2.89
C ASP A 293 17.12 -21.68 2.48
N LEU A 294 16.71 -22.60 1.58
CA LEU A 294 17.49 -23.71 1.10
C LEU A 294 17.19 -24.00 -0.37
N LEU A 295 18.23 -24.14 -1.19
CA LEU A 295 18.16 -24.62 -2.56
C LEU A 295 18.83 -26.00 -2.66
N LEU A 296 18.14 -26.95 -3.27
CA LEU A 296 18.60 -28.31 -3.56
C LEU A 296 18.76 -28.47 -5.08
N SER A 297 19.70 -29.31 -5.49
CA SER A 297 19.94 -29.57 -6.92
C SER A 297 18.75 -30.26 -7.58
N TYR A 298 18.27 -29.72 -8.71
CA TYR A 298 17.26 -30.35 -9.58
C TYR A 298 17.69 -31.75 -10.06
N ARG A 299 18.99 -31.97 -10.27
CA ARG A 299 19.51 -33.29 -10.71
C ARG A 299 19.20 -34.39 -9.70
N ARG A 300 19.22 -34.10 -8.39
CA ARG A 300 18.78 -35.04 -7.36
C ARG A 300 17.27 -35.27 -7.46
N LEU A 301 16.47 -34.21 -7.69
CA LEU A 301 15.04 -34.36 -7.89
C LEU A 301 14.70 -35.28 -9.07
N ALA A 302 15.40 -35.15 -10.19
CA ALA A 302 15.20 -36.00 -11.36
C ALA A 302 15.47 -37.51 -11.05
N ALA A 303 16.44 -37.78 -10.18
CA ALA A 303 16.70 -39.14 -9.72
C ALA A 303 15.63 -39.64 -8.72
N LEU A 304 15.10 -38.76 -7.87
CA LEU A 304 14.06 -39.12 -6.88
C LEU A 304 12.65 -39.22 -7.50
N TRP A 305 12.44 -38.49 -8.58
CA TRP A 305 11.16 -38.42 -9.30
C TRP A 305 11.37 -38.61 -10.82
N PRO A 306 11.72 -39.84 -11.26
CA PRO A 306 12.10 -40.14 -12.66
C PRO A 306 11.05 -39.71 -13.71
N SER A 307 9.77 -39.73 -13.35
CA SER A 307 8.71 -39.26 -14.26
C SER A 307 8.82 -37.78 -14.67
N THR A 308 9.64 -36.98 -13.98
CA THR A 308 9.93 -35.58 -14.41
C THR A 308 10.74 -35.54 -15.73
N GLU A 309 11.51 -36.59 -16.04
CA GLU A 309 12.28 -36.73 -17.28
C GLU A 309 11.62 -37.71 -18.25
N GLU A 310 11.02 -38.82 -17.76
CA GLU A 310 10.37 -39.85 -18.59
C GLU A 310 9.04 -39.38 -19.15
N GLN A 311 8.29 -38.59 -18.36
CA GLN A 311 6.96 -38.03 -18.70
C GLN A 311 6.94 -36.53 -18.44
N PRO A 312 7.78 -35.74 -19.16
CA PRO A 312 8.05 -34.34 -18.78
C PRO A 312 6.85 -33.40 -18.92
N TRP A 313 5.74 -33.88 -19.43
CA TRP A 313 4.50 -33.12 -19.60
C TRP A 313 3.38 -33.48 -18.62
N SER A 314 3.63 -34.41 -17.70
CA SER A 314 2.59 -34.97 -16.82
C SER A 314 2.27 -34.15 -15.57
N SER A 315 3.22 -33.38 -15.05
CA SER A 315 3.08 -32.61 -13.79
C SER A 315 3.17 -31.11 -14.04
N ASN A 316 2.32 -30.30 -13.38
CA ASN A 316 2.34 -28.84 -13.47
C ASN A 316 2.83 -28.19 -12.15
N ALA A 317 3.84 -28.78 -11.52
CA ALA A 317 4.32 -28.35 -10.20
C ALA A 317 5.53 -27.38 -10.24
N PHE A 318 6.07 -27.09 -11.42
CA PHE A 318 7.33 -26.37 -11.58
C PHE A 318 7.11 -24.91 -11.96
N LEU A 319 7.82 -24.00 -11.32
CA LEU A 319 7.95 -22.62 -11.78
C LEU A 319 9.03 -22.57 -12.85
N THR A 320 8.73 -22.01 -14.01
CA THR A 320 9.69 -21.90 -15.12
C THR A 320 10.01 -20.44 -15.41
N TYR A 321 11.28 -20.09 -15.33
CA TYR A 321 11.79 -18.75 -15.63
C TYR A 321 12.70 -18.80 -16.84
N LEU A 322 12.62 -17.75 -17.67
CA LEU A 322 13.38 -17.61 -18.92
C LEU A 322 14.19 -16.32 -18.88
N LEU A 323 15.46 -16.42 -19.23
CA LEU A 323 16.29 -15.26 -19.54
C LEU A 323 16.28 -15.07 -21.06
N LEU A 324 15.69 -13.98 -21.53
CA LEU A 324 15.68 -13.66 -22.95
C LEU A 324 17.01 -13.06 -23.39
N ALA A 325 17.41 -13.33 -24.65
CA ALA A 325 18.56 -12.69 -25.27
C ALA A 325 18.34 -11.15 -25.34
N PRO A 326 19.43 -10.36 -25.43
CA PRO A 326 19.31 -8.91 -25.55
C PRO A 326 18.44 -8.51 -26.74
N SER A 327 17.61 -7.48 -26.57
CA SER A 327 16.75 -6.89 -27.61
C SER A 327 15.62 -7.76 -28.15
N VAL A 328 15.32 -8.90 -27.54
CA VAL A 328 14.17 -9.73 -27.92
C VAL A 328 12.86 -9.04 -27.52
N ASN A 329 11.89 -9.05 -28.44
CA ASN A 329 10.53 -8.62 -28.14
C ASN A 329 9.74 -9.79 -27.52
N PRO A 330 9.33 -9.71 -26.22
CA PRO A 330 8.65 -10.82 -25.56
C PRO A 330 7.32 -11.21 -26.22
N SER A 331 6.54 -10.23 -26.69
CA SER A 331 5.26 -10.50 -27.34
C SER A 331 5.42 -11.23 -28.69
N ALA A 332 6.50 -10.94 -29.43
CA ALA A 332 6.80 -11.63 -30.68
C ALA A 332 7.25 -13.07 -30.43
N LEU A 333 7.95 -13.32 -29.32
CA LEU A 333 8.32 -14.67 -28.91
C LEU A 333 7.08 -15.45 -28.44
N GLU A 334 6.25 -14.85 -27.60
CA GLU A 334 5.01 -15.47 -27.07
C GLU A 334 4.07 -15.90 -28.21
N ALA A 335 3.96 -15.11 -29.28
CA ALA A 335 3.15 -15.46 -30.46
C ALA A 335 3.58 -16.76 -31.15
N LYS A 336 4.79 -17.27 -30.86
CA LYS A 336 5.30 -18.54 -31.40
C LYS A 336 4.96 -19.75 -30.53
N PHE A 337 4.57 -19.60 -29.30
CA PHE A 337 4.30 -20.68 -28.33
C PHE A 337 3.20 -21.67 -28.78
N PRO A 338 2.17 -21.28 -29.54
CA PRO A 338 1.23 -22.25 -30.11
C PRO A 338 1.89 -23.31 -31.02
N LEU A 339 3.02 -23.01 -31.66
CA LEU A 339 3.77 -23.97 -32.45
C LEU A 339 4.38 -25.07 -31.56
N LEU A 340 4.86 -24.69 -30.37
CA LEU A 340 5.38 -25.63 -29.38
C LEU A 340 4.26 -26.50 -28.83
N VAL A 341 3.10 -25.93 -28.49
CA VAL A 341 1.92 -26.69 -28.03
C VAL A 341 1.54 -27.75 -29.03
N LYS A 342 1.51 -27.37 -30.32
CA LYS A 342 1.19 -28.32 -31.44
C LYS A 342 2.29 -29.37 -31.61
N LYS A 343 3.57 -28.98 -31.57
CA LYS A 343 4.72 -29.89 -31.79
C LYS A 343 4.74 -31.01 -30.74
N TYR A 344 4.50 -30.69 -29.48
CA TYR A 344 4.53 -31.63 -28.37
C TYR A 344 3.15 -32.20 -28.04
N SER A 345 2.13 -31.93 -28.84
CA SER A 345 0.74 -32.42 -28.66
C SER A 345 0.23 -32.20 -27.24
N LEU A 346 0.42 -30.97 -26.71
CA LEU A 346 0.08 -30.64 -25.32
C LEU A 346 -1.40 -30.44 -25.09
N ASP A 347 -2.18 -30.21 -26.16
CA ASP A 347 -3.64 -30.15 -26.12
C ASP A 347 -4.23 -31.56 -26.15
N SER A 348 -5.34 -31.73 -25.45
CA SER A 348 -6.18 -32.93 -25.52
C SER A 348 -7.61 -32.52 -25.81
N ALA A 349 -8.51 -33.49 -26.00
CA ALA A 349 -9.93 -33.23 -26.15
C ALA A 349 -10.53 -32.44 -24.97
N GLU A 350 -9.96 -32.61 -23.77
CA GLU A 350 -10.42 -32.03 -22.51
C GLU A 350 -9.76 -30.72 -22.17
N LEU A 351 -8.57 -30.45 -22.72
CA LEU A 351 -7.68 -29.39 -22.24
C LEU A 351 -6.96 -28.69 -23.40
N LYS A 352 -7.16 -27.38 -23.53
CA LYS A 352 -6.35 -26.50 -24.36
C LYS A 352 -5.34 -25.77 -23.47
N ARG A 353 -4.08 -25.69 -23.89
CA ARG A 353 -3.00 -24.99 -23.16
C ARG A 353 -2.54 -23.75 -23.91
N GLU A 354 -2.39 -22.67 -23.17
CA GLU A 354 -1.79 -21.44 -23.65
C GLU A 354 -0.67 -21.03 -22.68
N PHE A 355 0.49 -20.67 -23.22
CA PHE A 355 1.62 -20.18 -22.41
C PHE A 355 1.83 -18.69 -22.64
N HIS A 356 2.05 -17.96 -21.56
CA HIS A 356 2.26 -16.51 -21.58
C HIS A 356 3.53 -16.13 -20.85
N LEU A 357 4.14 -15.02 -21.26
CA LEU A 357 5.32 -14.45 -20.60
C LEU A 357 4.94 -13.34 -19.64
N GLN A 358 5.31 -13.51 -18.39
CA GLN A 358 5.12 -12.48 -17.35
C GLN A 358 6.46 -11.91 -16.94
N SER A 359 6.66 -10.60 -17.12
CA SER A 359 7.87 -9.91 -16.67
C SER A 359 8.06 -10.05 -15.17
N LEU A 360 9.29 -10.30 -14.74
CA LEU A 360 9.67 -10.45 -13.33
C LEU A 360 9.17 -9.29 -12.46
N ARG A 361 9.34 -8.05 -12.91
CA ARG A 361 8.88 -6.83 -12.22
C ARG A 361 7.38 -6.75 -11.96
N THR A 362 6.58 -7.49 -12.74
CA THR A 362 5.13 -7.43 -12.65
C THR A 362 4.52 -8.53 -11.78
N ILE A 363 5.28 -9.57 -11.45
CA ILE A 363 4.77 -10.73 -10.72
C ILE A 363 4.10 -10.29 -9.43
N HIS A 364 4.83 -9.63 -8.53
CA HIS A 364 4.33 -9.28 -7.20
C HIS A 364 3.03 -8.46 -7.22
N LEU A 365 2.87 -7.50 -8.13
CA LEU A 365 1.74 -6.57 -8.09
C LEU A 365 0.58 -6.92 -9.04
N THR A 366 0.81 -7.78 -10.03
CA THR A 366 -0.22 -8.07 -11.04
C THR A 366 -0.60 -9.54 -11.13
N SER A 367 0.23 -10.44 -10.59
CA SER A 367 -0.08 -11.85 -10.67
C SER A 367 -1.20 -12.26 -9.71
N ARG A 368 -2.10 -13.09 -10.23
CA ARG A 368 -3.20 -13.74 -9.50
C ARG A 368 -3.33 -15.18 -9.98
N LEU A 369 -2.20 -15.82 -10.12
CA LEU A 369 -2.12 -17.19 -10.59
C LEU A 369 -2.25 -18.15 -9.42
N ARG A 370 -2.63 -19.38 -9.70
CA ARG A 370 -2.51 -20.47 -8.72
C ARG A 370 -1.05 -20.89 -8.60
N PHE A 371 -0.71 -21.49 -7.47
CA PHE A 371 0.65 -21.98 -7.16
C PHE A 371 1.72 -20.89 -7.18
N GLU A 372 1.37 -19.70 -6.71
CA GLU A 372 2.36 -18.66 -6.44
C GLU A 372 3.28 -19.09 -5.30
N PRO A 373 4.59 -18.80 -5.39
CA PRO A 373 5.54 -19.20 -4.35
C PRO A 373 5.43 -18.39 -3.05
N ASP A 374 4.87 -17.19 -3.11
CA ASP A 374 4.60 -16.31 -1.96
C ASP A 374 3.35 -15.47 -2.23
N VAL A 375 2.84 -14.83 -1.20
CA VAL A 375 1.63 -14.01 -1.29
C VAL A 375 1.91 -12.72 -2.05
N ASN A 376 1.16 -12.49 -3.13
CA ASN A 376 1.28 -11.32 -3.99
C ASN A 376 0.53 -10.10 -3.47
N GLY A 377 1.04 -8.91 -3.81
CA GLY A 377 0.38 -7.63 -3.64
C GLY A 377 -0.68 -7.34 -4.72
N ASP A 378 -1.20 -6.12 -4.72
CA ASP A 378 -2.16 -5.67 -5.75
C ASP A 378 -1.84 -4.23 -6.19
N ILE A 379 -1.51 -4.04 -7.45
CA ILE A 379 -1.21 -2.72 -8.05
C ILE A 379 -2.35 -1.71 -7.87
N LYS A 380 -3.60 -2.18 -7.87
CA LYS A 380 -4.76 -1.29 -7.67
C LYS A 380 -4.80 -0.74 -6.24
N THR A 381 -4.42 -1.57 -5.26
CA THR A 381 -4.30 -1.17 -3.85
C THR A 381 -3.17 -0.16 -3.67
N VAL A 382 -2.01 -0.40 -4.29
CA VAL A 382 -0.87 0.54 -4.26
C VAL A 382 -1.26 1.88 -4.88
N ARG A 383 -1.86 1.89 -6.08
CA ARG A 383 -2.34 3.13 -6.73
C ARG A 383 -3.37 3.87 -5.90
N PHE A 384 -4.27 3.14 -5.24
CA PHE A 384 -5.26 3.73 -4.37
C PHE A 384 -4.64 4.44 -3.17
N LEU A 385 -3.64 3.83 -2.53
CA LEU A 385 -2.87 4.46 -1.45
C LEU A 385 -2.07 5.68 -1.94
N GLU A 386 -1.47 5.62 -3.13
CA GLU A 386 -0.79 6.77 -3.74
C GLU A 386 -1.73 7.98 -3.90
N ILE A 387 -2.96 7.74 -4.40
CA ILE A 387 -3.99 8.77 -4.53
C ILE A 387 -4.37 9.34 -3.16
N ILE A 388 -4.52 8.50 -2.14
CA ILE A 388 -4.80 8.94 -0.77
C ILE A 388 -3.67 9.81 -0.22
N GLY A 389 -2.43 9.37 -0.38
CA GLY A 389 -1.26 10.13 0.03
C GLY A 389 -1.22 11.52 -0.60
N LEU A 390 -1.49 11.57 -1.92
CA LEU A 390 -1.60 12.83 -2.65
C LEU A 390 -2.73 13.72 -2.09
N PHE A 391 -3.91 13.16 -1.81
CA PHE A 391 -5.02 13.92 -1.23
C PHE A 391 -4.69 14.47 0.16
N ILE A 392 -4.03 13.69 1.02
CA ILE A 392 -3.59 14.16 2.34
C ILE A 392 -2.63 15.34 2.21
N LEU A 393 -1.66 15.24 1.30
CA LEU A 393 -0.70 16.31 1.02
C LEU A 393 -1.40 17.57 0.47
N LEU A 394 -2.35 17.39 -0.46
CA LEU A 394 -3.16 18.48 -1.01
C LEU A 394 -4.02 19.15 0.08
N ILE A 395 -4.66 18.39 0.96
CA ILE A 395 -5.42 18.93 2.10
C ILE A 395 -4.50 19.77 3.01
N ALA A 396 -3.27 19.31 3.28
CA ALA A 396 -2.31 20.06 4.09
C ALA A 396 -1.92 21.39 3.43
N TRP A 397 -1.67 21.41 2.11
CA TRP A 397 -1.38 22.63 1.36
C TRP A 397 -2.59 23.54 1.27
N VAL A 398 -3.78 23.02 0.97
CA VAL A 398 -5.03 23.76 0.96
C VAL A 398 -5.28 24.43 2.31
N ASN A 399 -5.04 23.70 3.40
CA ASN A 399 -5.14 24.25 4.74
C ASN A 399 -4.16 25.41 4.98
N ALA A 400 -2.89 25.24 4.59
CA ALA A 400 -1.89 26.30 4.67
C ALA A 400 -2.29 27.54 3.83
N ILE A 401 -2.83 27.36 2.61
CA ILE A 401 -3.35 28.42 1.74
C ILE A 401 -4.52 29.13 2.41
N ASN A 402 -5.49 28.41 2.94
CA ASN A 402 -6.66 28.95 3.63
C ASN A 402 -6.24 29.82 4.81
N LEU A 403 -5.32 29.34 5.64
CA LEU A 403 -4.79 30.08 6.78
C LEU A 403 -3.96 31.32 6.36
N ALA A 404 -3.12 31.19 5.33
CA ALA A 404 -2.34 32.30 4.78
C ALA A 404 -3.24 33.37 4.17
N THR A 405 -4.32 32.97 3.49
CA THR A 405 -5.29 33.88 2.85
C THR A 405 -6.08 34.69 3.88
N THR A 406 -6.57 34.03 4.92
CA THR A 406 -7.29 34.70 6.01
C THR A 406 -6.44 35.76 6.67
N ARG A 407 -5.18 35.49 6.84
CA ARG A 407 -4.22 36.42 7.44
C ARG A 407 -3.81 37.55 6.52
N SER A 408 -3.80 37.31 5.22
CA SER A 408 -3.45 38.33 4.23
C SER A 408 -4.33 39.58 4.33
N LEU A 409 -5.59 39.40 4.70
CA LEU A 409 -6.54 40.50 4.92
C LEU A 409 -6.16 41.42 6.10
N GLN A 410 -5.61 40.83 7.19
CA GLN A 410 -5.10 41.61 8.34
C GLN A 410 -3.81 42.36 7.99
N ARG A 411 -3.01 41.85 7.09
CA ARG A 411 -1.75 42.46 6.62
C ARG A 411 -1.96 43.52 5.54
N GLY A 412 -3.20 43.74 5.08
CA GLY A 412 -3.49 44.69 4.06
C GLY A 412 -3.00 46.11 4.41
N LYS A 413 -3.21 46.56 5.66
CA LYS A 413 -2.71 47.84 6.16
C LYS A 413 -1.17 47.92 6.13
N GLU A 414 -0.47 46.87 6.60
CA GLU A 414 1.01 46.78 6.56
C GLU A 414 1.57 46.83 5.14
N VAL A 415 0.93 46.14 4.20
CA VAL A 415 1.31 46.14 2.78
C VAL A 415 1.09 47.51 2.14
N CYS A 416 -0.03 48.19 2.46
CA CYS A 416 -0.31 49.50 1.97
C CYS A 416 0.71 50.55 2.48
N VAL A 417 1.06 50.53 3.77
CA VAL A 417 2.10 51.41 4.34
C VAL A 417 3.45 51.15 3.68
N ARG A 418 3.83 49.89 3.44
CA ARG A 418 5.09 49.57 2.76
C ARG A 418 5.12 50.06 1.31
N LYS A 419 3.96 49.99 0.60
CA LYS A 419 3.84 50.49 -0.77
C LYS A 419 3.92 52.02 -0.82
N THR A 420 3.30 52.72 0.15
CA THR A 420 3.45 54.16 0.24
C THR A 420 4.86 54.62 0.55
N LEU A 421 5.64 53.73 1.21
CA LEU A 421 7.08 53.90 1.48
C LEU A 421 7.96 53.42 0.31
N GLY A 422 7.41 53.08 -0.86
CA GLY A 422 8.17 52.75 -2.08
C GLY A 422 8.47 51.23 -2.29
N ALA A 423 7.84 50.30 -1.53
CA ALA A 423 8.05 48.89 -1.75
C ALA A 423 7.41 48.39 -3.06
N GLU A 424 8.20 47.76 -3.94
CA GLU A 424 7.73 47.19 -5.19
C GLU A 424 6.86 45.97 -5.01
N ARG A 425 5.92 45.76 -5.92
CA ARG A 425 5.07 44.57 -5.98
C ARG A 425 5.88 43.27 -6.00
N ARG A 426 6.99 43.23 -6.74
CA ARG A 426 7.89 42.05 -6.85
C ARG A 426 8.62 41.73 -5.53
N GLN A 427 9.02 42.74 -4.78
CA GLN A 427 9.67 42.56 -3.47
C GLN A 427 8.73 41.95 -2.43
N LEU A 428 7.49 42.45 -2.37
CA LEU A 428 6.45 41.89 -1.51
C LEU A 428 6.10 40.46 -1.89
N ALA A 429 5.95 40.14 -3.18
CA ALA A 429 5.67 38.80 -3.67
C ALA A 429 6.79 37.83 -3.32
N ARG A 430 8.06 38.20 -3.52
CA ARG A 430 9.22 37.40 -3.12
C ARG A 430 9.26 37.16 -1.61
N GLN A 431 8.93 38.15 -0.80
CA GLN A 431 8.89 38.00 0.65
C GLN A 431 7.84 36.97 1.10
N PHE A 432 6.61 37.01 0.54
CA PHE A 432 5.57 36.04 0.87
C PHE A 432 5.88 34.63 0.38
N LEU A 433 6.49 34.52 -0.80
CA LEU A 433 6.96 33.22 -1.31
C LEU A 433 8.04 32.60 -0.40
N LEU A 434 9.03 33.41 0.01
CA LEU A 434 10.09 32.95 0.91
C LEU A 434 9.55 32.57 2.31
N GLU A 435 8.55 33.32 2.82
CA GLU A 435 7.86 32.96 4.06
C GLU A 435 7.14 31.61 3.93
N SER A 436 6.47 31.34 2.80
CA SER A 436 5.83 30.06 2.55
C SER A 436 6.84 28.90 2.41
N VAL A 437 7.92 29.10 1.65
CA VAL A 437 9.02 28.12 1.53
C VAL A 437 9.61 27.81 2.89
N PHE A 438 9.85 28.82 3.72
CA PHE A 438 10.38 28.63 5.08
C PHE A 438 9.49 27.73 5.96
N HIS A 439 8.15 27.97 5.94
CA HIS A 439 7.21 27.12 6.69
C HIS A 439 7.20 25.68 6.16
N ASN A 440 7.21 25.50 4.83
CA ASN A 440 7.23 24.17 4.24
C ASN A 440 8.54 23.41 4.51
N VAL A 441 9.70 24.10 4.44
CA VAL A 441 11.01 23.49 4.77
C VAL A 441 11.06 23.07 6.23
N LEU A 442 10.62 23.95 7.15
CA LEU A 442 10.57 23.61 8.57
C LEU A 442 9.61 22.44 8.84
N ALA A 443 8.43 22.42 8.20
CA ALA A 443 7.48 21.32 8.30
C ALA A 443 8.06 20.01 7.75
N LEU A 444 8.82 20.06 6.65
CA LEU A 444 9.49 18.90 6.07
C LEU A 444 10.55 18.32 7.02
N LEU A 445 11.38 19.18 7.63
CA LEU A 445 12.39 18.73 8.60
C LEU A 445 11.74 18.05 9.82
N LEU A 446 10.64 18.63 10.31
CA LEU A 446 9.86 18.02 11.40
C LEU A 446 9.19 16.72 10.93
N ALA A 447 8.65 16.67 9.71
CA ALA A 447 8.04 15.47 9.13
C ALA A 447 9.08 14.34 9.01
N LEU A 448 10.29 14.63 8.56
CA LEU A 448 11.38 13.64 8.51
C LEU A 448 11.74 13.14 9.93
N GLY A 449 11.79 14.03 10.92
CA GLY A 449 11.98 13.64 12.32
C GLY A 449 10.87 12.72 12.82
N VAL A 450 9.61 13.00 12.50
CA VAL A 450 8.45 12.13 12.82
C VAL A 450 8.57 10.79 12.11
N VAL A 451 8.92 10.80 10.81
CA VAL A 451 9.11 9.55 10.03
C VAL A 451 10.18 8.69 10.67
N LEU A 452 11.35 9.24 10.98
CA LEU A 452 12.43 8.49 11.63
C LEU A 452 12.01 7.89 12.97
N ALA A 453 11.30 8.65 13.80
CA ALA A 453 10.86 8.20 15.13
C ALA A 453 9.77 7.10 15.05
N VAL A 454 8.85 7.18 14.08
CA VAL A 454 7.68 6.30 13.98
C VAL A 454 7.92 5.14 13.02
N LEU A 455 8.95 5.19 12.16
CA LEU A 455 9.24 4.17 11.14
C LEU A 455 9.26 2.72 11.67
N PRO A 456 9.90 2.41 12.84
CA PRO A 456 9.89 1.03 13.35
C PRO A 456 8.47 0.55 13.73
N ALA A 457 7.63 1.43 14.25
CA ALA A 457 6.24 1.11 14.58
C ALA A 457 5.39 0.94 13.31
N PHE A 458 5.60 1.79 12.31
CA PHE A 458 4.91 1.69 11.03
C PHE A 458 5.32 0.43 10.26
N SER A 459 6.62 0.07 10.24
CA SER A 459 7.11 -1.17 9.65
C SER A 459 6.46 -2.41 10.27
N ARG A 460 6.29 -2.43 11.60
CA ARG A 460 5.55 -3.50 12.30
C ARG A 460 4.08 -3.53 11.91
N LEU A 461 3.42 -2.38 11.80
CA LEU A 461 2.02 -2.27 11.39
C LEU A 461 1.79 -2.85 10.00
N VAL A 462 2.64 -2.50 9.03
CA VAL A 462 2.50 -2.97 7.64
C VAL A 462 3.11 -4.37 7.43
N GLY A 463 3.90 -4.87 8.40
CA GLY A 463 4.57 -6.17 8.32
C GLY A 463 5.68 -6.24 7.26
N LYS A 464 6.28 -5.09 6.93
CA LYS A 464 7.36 -4.95 5.95
C LYS A 464 8.52 -4.17 6.56
N PRO A 465 9.76 -4.60 6.41
CA PRO A 465 10.94 -3.88 6.92
C PRO A 465 11.26 -2.69 6.00
N LEU A 466 10.61 -1.56 6.26
CA LEU A 466 10.81 -0.35 5.46
C LEU A 466 12.10 0.38 5.87
N LEU A 467 12.90 0.75 4.88
CA LEU A 467 14.15 1.50 5.05
C LEU A 467 14.09 2.80 4.27
N LEU A 468 14.76 3.85 4.79
CA LEU A 468 14.81 5.14 4.09
C LEU A 468 15.66 5.10 2.82
N ASP A 469 16.62 4.18 2.75
CA ASP A 469 17.46 3.97 1.56
C ASP A 469 16.66 3.54 0.33
N GLU A 470 15.46 2.97 0.53
CA GLU A 470 14.56 2.61 -0.57
C GLU A 470 14.07 3.82 -1.38
N PHE A 471 14.15 5.03 -0.83
CA PHE A 471 13.87 6.23 -1.62
C PHE A 471 14.84 6.41 -2.79
N GLY A 472 16.13 6.01 -2.65
CA GLY A 472 17.12 6.15 -3.72
C GLY A 472 17.03 7.50 -4.45
N GLY A 473 17.00 7.49 -5.78
CA GLY A 473 16.78 8.69 -6.59
C GLY A 473 15.41 9.37 -6.44
N GLY A 474 14.46 8.74 -5.75
CA GLY A 474 13.11 9.29 -5.50
C GLY A 474 13.08 10.49 -4.57
N TRP A 475 14.13 10.72 -3.77
CA TRP A 475 14.25 11.95 -2.97
C TRP A 475 14.14 13.22 -3.80
N ILE A 476 14.63 13.20 -5.05
CA ILE A 476 14.54 14.34 -5.98
C ILE A 476 13.07 14.66 -6.28
N TRP A 477 12.26 13.64 -6.61
CA TRP A 477 10.85 13.83 -6.93
C TRP A 477 10.01 14.24 -5.73
N ILE A 478 10.31 13.69 -4.54
CA ILE A 478 9.67 14.10 -3.29
C ILE A 478 10.01 15.57 -2.99
N SER A 479 11.29 15.94 -3.09
CA SER A 479 11.73 17.32 -2.87
C SER A 479 11.11 18.30 -3.86
N LEU A 480 11.04 17.94 -5.15
CA LEU A 480 10.38 18.73 -6.18
C LEU A 480 8.88 18.89 -5.91
N SER A 481 8.19 17.83 -5.50
CA SER A 481 6.76 17.89 -5.15
C SER A 481 6.51 18.83 -3.98
N ILE A 482 7.32 18.73 -2.92
CA ILE A 482 7.22 19.60 -1.74
C ILE A 482 7.54 21.05 -2.10
N LEU A 483 8.56 21.28 -2.92
CA LEU A 483 8.91 22.62 -3.41
C LEU A 483 7.79 23.22 -4.28
N ALA A 484 7.19 22.41 -5.16
CA ALA A 484 6.03 22.81 -5.94
C ALA A 484 4.86 23.23 -5.03
N GLY A 485 4.56 22.46 -4.00
CA GLY A 485 3.54 22.78 -3.00
C GLY A 485 3.88 24.04 -2.18
N ALA A 486 5.13 24.23 -1.82
CA ALA A 486 5.60 25.44 -1.14
C ALA A 486 5.41 26.69 -2.02
N ILE A 487 5.69 26.57 -3.31
CA ILE A 487 5.46 27.62 -4.30
C ILE A 487 3.95 27.88 -4.47
N LEU A 488 3.15 26.84 -4.67
CA LEU A 488 1.69 26.94 -4.83
C LEU A 488 1.02 27.58 -3.60
N SER A 489 1.43 27.17 -2.40
CA SER A 489 0.90 27.72 -1.15
C SER A 489 1.31 29.20 -0.93
N GLY A 490 2.44 29.64 -1.49
CA GLY A 490 2.94 31.02 -1.42
C GLY A 490 2.46 31.91 -2.55
N LEU A 491 2.18 31.37 -3.74
CA LEU A 491 1.78 32.15 -4.93
C LEU A 491 0.49 32.93 -4.70
N TYR A 492 -0.53 32.27 -4.15
CA TYR A 492 -1.82 32.92 -3.97
C TYR A 492 -1.76 34.13 -3.01
N PRO A 493 -1.21 34.01 -1.77
CA PRO A 493 -1.01 35.18 -0.92
C PRO A 493 -0.13 36.25 -1.57
N ALA A 494 0.92 35.83 -2.28
CA ALA A 494 1.84 36.75 -2.94
C ALA A 494 1.13 37.59 -4.02
N PHE A 495 0.30 36.98 -4.87
CA PHE A 495 -0.44 37.67 -5.92
C PHE A 495 -1.56 38.58 -5.35
N VAL A 496 -2.35 38.04 -4.41
CA VAL A 496 -3.49 38.79 -3.83
C VAL A 496 -3.00 40.01 -3.05
N LEU A 497 -2.01 39.83 -2.14
CA LEU A 497 -1.48 40.92 -1.34
C LEU A 497 -0.74 41.97 -2.16
N SER A 498 0.04 41.50 -3.14
CA SER A 498 0.78 42.43 -4.00
C SER A 498 -0.13 43.25 -4.94
N SER A 499 -1.39 42.87 -5.14
CA SER A 499 -2.36 43.56 -6.00
C SER A 499 -3.15 44.64 -5.28
N PHE A 500 -3.08 44.75 -3.94
CA PHE A 500 -3.78 45.80 -3.21
C PHE A 500 -3.32 47.23 -3.64
N ARG A 501 -4.29 48.09 -3.97
CA ARG A 501 -4.08 49.50 -4.31
C ARG A 501 -4.19 50.33 -3.03
N PRO A 502 -3.16 51.16 -2.67
CA PRO A 502 -3.17 51.96 -1.43
C PRO A 502 -4.38 52.91 -1.30
N ALA A 503 -4.78 53.54 -2.41
CA ALA A 503 -5.87 54.48 -2.45
C ALA A 503 -7.25 53.91 -2.11
N LEU A 504 -7.47 52.61 -2.41
CA LEU A 504 -8.73 51.94 -2.13
C LEU A 504 -8.79 51.39 -0.71
N ALA A 505 -7.66 51.10 -0.10
CA ALA A 505 -7.58 50.56 1.26
C ALA A 505 -7.88 51.60 2.36
N LEU A 506 -7.78 52.90 2.03
CA LEU A 506 -8.08 54.03 2.93
C LEU A 506 -9.58 54.45 2.89
N ARG A 507 -10.34 54.04 1.86
CA ARG A 507 -11.76 54.45 1.66
C ARG A 507 -12.81 53.42 2.09
N GLY A 508 -12.46 52.33 2.73
CA GLY A 508 -13.43 51.32 3.22
C GLY A 508 -13.23 49.91 2.65
N PRO A 509 -14.08 48.92 2.98
CA PRO A 509 -13.89 47.51 2.60
C PRO A 509 -13.95 47.36 1.08
N ALA A 510 -12.80 47.15 0.44
CA ALA A 510 -12.59 47.19 -1.00
C ALA A 510 -13.24 46.01 -1.75
N GLN A 511 -13.83 46.27 -2.90
CA GLN A 511 -14.39 45.33 -3.88
C GLN A 511 -13.42 44.24 -4.35
N GLY A 512 -12.12 44.37 -4.09
CA GLY A 512 -11.11 43.33 -4.35
C GLY A 512 -11.21 42.08 -3.47
N VAL A 513 -11.93 42.10 -2.37
CA VAL A 513 -12.15 41.01 -1.42
C VAL A 513 -13.01 39.87 -2.01
N LEU A 514 -13.87 40.18 -3.01
CA LEU A 514 -14.81 39.24 -3.62
C LEU A 514 -14.08 38.15 -4.47
N ARG A 515 -12.99 38.47 -5.17
CA ARG A 515 -12.27 37.51 -6.01
C ARG A 515 -11.54 36.42 -5.19
N GLY A 516 -11.07 36.69 -3.95
CA GLY A 516 -10.44 35.71 -3.09
C GLY A 516 -11.41 34.82 -2.33
N ALA A 517 -12.66 35.24 -2.14
CA ALA A 517 -13.69 34.50 -1.40
C ALA A 517 -14.12 33.22 -2.14
N ALA A 518 -14.25 33.27 -3.47
CA ALA A 518 -14.67 32.13 -4.28
C ALA A 518 -13.64 30.99 -4.25
N LEU A 519 -12.35 31.28 -4.42
CA LEU A 519 -11.28 30.25 -4.34
C LEU A 519 -11.24 29.61 -2.96
N ARG A 520 -11.29 30.40 -1.88
CA ARG A 520 -11.31 29.88 -0.52
C ARG A 520 -12.49 28.94 -0.29
N LYS A 521 -13.69 29.31 -0.75
CA LYS A 521 -14.89 28.48 -0.67
C LYS A 521 -14.71 27.16 -1.41
N GLY A 522 -14.13 27.19 -2.62
CA GLY A 522 -13.78 25.98 -3.39
C GLY A 522 -12.76 25.10 -2.69
N LEU A 523 -11.73 25.68 -2.07
CA LEU A 523 -10.72 24.93 -1.32
C LEU A 523 -11.30 24.27 -0.07
N VAL A 524 -12.19 24.96 0.66
CA VAL A 524 -12.90 24.39 1.81
C VAL A 524 -13.83 23.26 1.39
N LEU A 525 -14.56 23.43 0.29
CA LEU A 525 -15.42 22.41 -0.28
C LEU A 525 -14.63 21.16 -0.69
N PHE A 526 -13.49 21.33 -1.37
CA PHE A 526 -12.57 20.25 -1.72
C PHE A 526 -12.07 19.51 -0.47
N GLN A 527 -11.67 20.23 0.57
CA GLN A 527 -11.17 19.66 1.82
C GLN A 527 -12.24 18.80 2.51
N PHE A 528 -13.49 19.31 2.63
CA PHE A 528 -14.58 18.53 3.20
C PHE A 528 -14.97 17.33 2.33
N ALA A 529 -15.07 17.51 1.02
CA ALA A 529 -15.41 16.42 0.10
C ALA A 529 -14.39 15.28 0.18
N THR A 530 -13.09 15.60 0.22
CA THR A 530 -12.03 14.59 0.38
C THR A 530 -12.09 13.92 1.75
N ALA A 531 -12.31 14.67 2.84
CA ALA A 531 -12.43 14.09 4.17
C ALA A 531 -13.63 13.14 4.27
N ILE A 532 -14.79 13.53 3.72
CA ILE A 532 -16.00 12.68 3.68
C ILE A 532 -15.73 11.41 2.86
N LEU A 533 -15.10 11.55 1.70
CA LEU A 533 -14.71 10.42 0.86
C LEU A 533 -13.84 9.41 1.64
N LEU A 534 -12.83 9.89 2.35
CA LEU A 534 -11.95 9.04 3.14
C LEU A 534 -12.69 8.38 4.32
N ILE A 535 -13.54 9.11 5.03
CA ILE A 535 -14.34 8.56 6.13
C ILE A 535 -15.30 7.48 5.61
N ALA A 536 -16.06 7.78 4.54
CA ALA A 536 -17.00 6.83 3.95
C ALA A 536 -16.27 5.55 3.49
N SER A 537 -15.13 5.72 2.81
CA SER A 537 -14.32 4.59 2.38
C SER A 537 -13.79 3.77 3.56
N THR A 538 -13.35 4.41 4.66
CA THR A 538 -12.91 3.71 5.87
C THR A 538 -14.04 2.88 6.50
N LEU A 539 -15.24 3.45 6.59
CA LEU A 539 -16.39 2.75 7.11
C LEU A 539 -16.79 1.55 6.24
N ILE A 540 -16.71 1.69 4.90
CA ILE A 540 -17.01 0.61 3.96
C ILE A 540 -15.97 -0.51 4.05
N VAL A 541 -14.67 -0.16 4.13
CA VAL A 541 -13.60 -1.14 4.33
C VAL A 541 -13.77 -1.87 5.66
N GLY A 542 -14.05 -1.14 6.74
CA GLY A 542 -14.32 -1.72 8.05
C GLY A 542 -15.54 -2.66 8.04
N LYS A 543 -16.63 -2.25 7.35
CA LYS A 543 -17.84 -3.08 7.20
C LYS A 543 -17.54 -4.37 6.42
N GLN A 544 -16.74 -4.30 5.36
CA GLN A 544 -16.34 -5.49 4.57
C GLN A 544 -15.47 -6.43 5.41
N LEU A 545 -14.50 -5.91 6.15
CA LEU A 545 -13.65 -6.72 7.04
C LEU A 545 -14.46 -7.40 8.13
N ALA A 546 -15.37 -6.65 8.79
CA ALA A 546 -16.26 -7.21 9.81
C ALA A 546 -17.20 -8.27 9.22
N PHE A 547 -17.70 -8.06 8.00
CA PHE A 547 -18.49 -9.06 7.29
C PHE A 547 -17.70 -10.35 7.07
N MET A 548 -16.46 -10.26 6.56
CA MET A 548 -15.63 -11.43 6.29
C MET A 548 -15.23 -12.19 7.57
N GLN A 549 -15.08 -11.49 8.70
CA GLN A 549 -14.70 -12.11 9.97
C GLN A 549 -15.89 -12.74 10.71
N ASN A 550 -17.11 -12.23 10.51
CA ASN A 550 -18.30 -12.67 11.25
C ASN A 550 -19.25 -13.55 10.41
N GLN A 551 -18.93 -13.79 9.13
CA GLN A 551 -19.73 -14.66 8.27
C GLN A 551 -19.61 -16.11 8.76
N ASP A 552 -20.73 -16.81 8.79
CA ASP A 552 -20.74 -18.27 9.00
C ASP A 552 -19.99 -18.94 7.83
N LEU A 553 -18.93 -19.64 8.18
CA LEU A 553 -18.11 -20.35 7.21
C LEU A 553 -18.71 -21.69 6.79
N GLY A 554 -19.73 -22.19 7.48
CA GLY A 554 -20.29 -23.51 7.29
C GLY A 554 -19.42 -24.65 7.83
N VAL A 555 -18.40 -24.31 8.64
CA VAL A 555 -17.49 -25.25 9.32
C VAL A 555 -17.14 -24.74 10.71
N ASP A 556 -16.90 -25.65 11.64
CA ASP A 556 -16.45 -25.37 13.00
C ASP A 556 -14.92 -25.44 13.09
N LEU A 557 -14.27 -24.30 13.30
CA LEU A 557 -12.83 -24.17 13.43
C LEU A 557 -12.36 -24.04 14.89
N ASP A 558 -13.30 -23.81 15.81
CA ASP A 558 -12.99 -23.44 17.18
C ASP A 558 -12.16 -24.51 17.91
N GLN A 559 -11.18 -24.05 18.69
CA GLN A 559 -10.34 -24.89 19.54
C GLN A 559 -9.66 -26.05 18.79
N THR A 560 -9.41 -25.87 17.50
CA THR A 560 -8.77 -26.90 16.66
C THR A 560 -7.28 -26.63 16.52
N LEU A 561 -6.47 -27.57 17.01
CA LEU A 561 -5.04 -27.62 16.85
C LEU A 561 -4.71 -28.52 15.65
N VAL A 562 -3.96 -28.01 14.70
CA VAL A 562 -3.53 -28.76 13.51
C VAL A 562 -2.05 -29.09 13.64
N LEU A 563 -1.71 -30.37 13.58
CA LEU A 563 -0.34 -30.88 13.58
C LEU A 563 0.04 -31.32 12.17
N LYS A 564 1.22 -30.96 11.70
CA LYS A 564 1.77 -31.50 10.45
C LYS A 564 2.47 -32.82 10.73
N ILE A 565 2.06 -33.88 10.08
CA ILE A 565 2.69 -35.18 10.18
C ILE A 565 3.97 -35.21 9.35
N PRO A 566 5.13 -35.65 9.88
CA PRO A 566 6.37 -35.75 9.12
C PRO A 566 6.24 -36.74 7.96
N GLU A 567 6.77 -36.37 6.80
CA GLU A 567 6.80 -37.25 5.62
C GLU A 567 8.00 -38.23 5.66
N VAL A 568 7.92 -39.20 6.57
CA VAL A 568 8.92 -40.24 6.71
C VAL A 568 8.43 -41.57 6.12
N PRO A 569 9.32 -42.53 5.77
CA PRO A 569 8.89 -43.86 5.34
C PRO A 569 7.92 -44.47 6.34
N GLY A 570 6.76 -44.95 5.86
CA GLY A 570 5.67 -45.43 6.72
C GLY A 570 4.79 -44.36 7.36
N SER A 571 4.81 -43.12 6.84
CA SER A 571 4.01 -42.00 7.33
C SER A 571 2.50 -42.29 7.41
N ASP A 572 1.94 -43.10 6.51
CA ASP A 572 0.53 -43.50 6.51
C ASP A 572 0.16 -44.25 7.80
N GLN A 573 1.01 -45.22 8.21
CA GLN A 573 0.80 -45.98 9.44
C GLN A 573 1.03 -45.10 10.68
N SER A 574 2.09 -44.29 10.66
CA SER A 574 2.43 -43.40 11.75
C SER A 574 1.35 -42.29 11.95
N ALA A 575 0.78 -41.75 10.87
CA ALA A 575 -0.32 -40.80 10.94
C ALA A 575 -1.57 -41.42 11.55
N SER A 576 -1.93 -42.64 11.12
CA SER A 576 -3.06 -43.38 11.68
C SER A 576 -2.83 -43.73 13.17
N LEU A 577 -1.61 -44.12 13.54
CA LEU A 577 -1.21 -44.37 14.93
C LEU A 577 -1.32 -43.08 15.76
N ALA A 578 -0.77 -41.98 15.24
CA ALA A 578 -0.83 -40.68 15.90
C ALA A 578 -2.28 -40.23 16.16
N ARG A 579 -3.17 -40.39 15.20
CA ARG A 579 -4.59 -40.09 15.37
C ARG A 579 -5.20 -40.90 16.53
N VAL A 580 -5.00 -42.21 16.54
CA VAL A 580 -5.55 -43.10 17.58
C VAL A 580 -4.99 -42.76 18.94
N GLN A 581 -3.68 -42.63 19.09
CA GLN A 581 -3.04 -42.38 20.37
C GLN A 581 -3.33 -41.00 20.92
N MET A 582 -3.38 -39.97 20.05
CA MET A 582 -3.70 -38.61 20.49
C MET A 582 -5.18 -38.41 20.80
N SER A 583 -6.10 -39.09 20.10
CA SER A 583 -7.52 -39.10 20.48
C SER A 583 -7.79 -39.74 21.85
N GLY A 584 -6.88 -40.58 22.35
CA GLY A 584 -6.95 -41.16 23.70
C GLY A 584 -6.46 -40.25 24.83
N LEU A 585 -5.90 -39.07 24.52
CA LEU A 585 -5.50 -38.08 25.53
C LEU A 585 -6.71 -37.43 26.17
N ALA A 586 -6.75 -37.32 27.49
CA ALA A 586 -7.87 -36.69 28.22
C ALA A 586 -8.12 -35.19 27.82
N SER A 587 -7.10 -34.52 27.32
CA SER A 587 -7.16 -33.15 26.84
C SER A 587 -7.66 -32.99 25.39
N VAL A 588 -7.85 -34.10 24.66
CA VAL A 588 -8.31 -34.14 23.27
C VAL A 588 -9.71 -34.70 23.21
N ARG A 589 -10.65 -33.94 22.71
CA ARG A 589 -12.07 -34.33 22.59
C ARG A 589 -12.36 -35.13 21.32
N ASN A 590 -11.70 -34.79 20.24
CA ASN A 590 -11.89 -35.40 18.93
C ASN A 590 -10.63 -35.26 18.09
N ALA A 591 -10.45 -36.12 17.10
CA ALA A 591 -9.32 -36.09 16.18
C ALA A 591 -9.78 -36.47 14.75
N ALA A 592 -9.26 -35.78 13.75
CA ALA A 592 -9.45 -36.10 12.34
C ALA A 592 -8.13 -36.01 11.57
N LEU A 593 -7.98 -36.88 10.57
CA LEU A 593 -6.80 -36.91 9.70
C LEU A 593 -7.21 -36.61 8.26
N SER A 594 -6.48 -35.70 7.61
CA SER A 594 -6.77 -35.29 6.22
C SER A 594 -5.51 -34.77 5.52
N THR A 595 -5.58 -34.61 4.20
CA THR A 595 -4.51 -33.97 3.41
C THR A 595 -4.68 -32.46 3.27
N SER A 596 -5.84 -31.91 3.63
CA SER A 596 -6.09 -30.48 3.69
C SER A 596 -7.14 -30.17 4.77
N VAL A 597 -7.05 -28.99 5.35
CA VAL A 597 -7.99 -28.49 6.36
C VAL A 597 -8.54 -27.13 5.92
N PRO A 598 -9.76 -26.73 6.35
CA PRO A 598 -10.26 -25.38 6.11
C PRO A 598 -9.24 -24.33 6.56
N GLY A 599 -9.08 -23.25 5.79
CA GLY A 599 -8.10 -22.20 6.09
C GLY A 599 -6.74 -22.38 5.43
N ARG A 600 -6.45 -23.53 4.84
CA ARG A 600 -5.22 -23.78 4.08
C ARG A 600 -5.52 -24.03 2.61
N GLU A 601 -4.57 -23.69 1.73
CA GLU A 601 -4.72 -23.98 0.31
C GLU A 601 -4.90 -25.47 0.05
N TYR A 602 -5.63 -25.76 -1.01
CA TYR A 602 -5.82 -27.14 -1.46
C TYR A 602 -4.50 -27.74 -1.93
N SER A 603 -4.12 -28.86 -1.38
CA SER A 603 -2.85 -29.51 -1.70
C SER A 603 -2.81 -30.09 -3.10
N ASN A 604 -3.98 -30.52 -3.62
CA ASN A 604 -4.06 -31.28 -4.87
C ASN A 604 -5.23 -30.83 -5.73
N ALA A 605 -4.96 -30.65 -7.03
CA ALA A 605 -5.95 -30.40 -8.05
C ALA A 605 -5.83 -31.46 -9.14
N VAL A 606 -6.94 -32.03 -9.55
CA VAL A 606 -7.00 -33.05 -10.61
C VAL A 606 -7.86 -32.56 -11.76
N SER A 607 -7.38 -32.78 -12.96
CA SER A 607 -8.09 -32.50 -14.21
C SER A 607 -8.70 -33.75 -14.77
N GLY A 608 -9.65 -33.61 -15.70
CA GLY A 608 -10.26 -34.74 -16.37
C GLY A 608 -11.40 -35.39 -15.58
N ILE A 609 -11.96 -34.71 -14.58
CA ILE A 609 -13.08 -35.24 -13.80
C ILE A 609 -14.38 -35.04 -14.58
N ARG A 610 -15.13 -36.11 -14.80
CA ARG A 610 -16.41 -36.08 -15.53
C ARG A 610 -17.33 -37.17 -15.08
N ARG A 611 -18.61 -37.05 -15.38
CA ARG A 611 -19.53 -38.17 -15.27
C ARG A 611 -19.08 -39.31 -16.20
N GLN A 612 -19.25 -40.54 -15.82
CA GLN A 612 -18.89 -41.68 -16.68
C GLN A 612 -19.63 -41.65 -18.05
N SER A 613 -20.87 -41.14 -18.07
CA SER A 613 -21.68 -40.98 -19.27
C SER A 613 -21.34 -39.75 -20.11
N ALA A 614 -20.51 -38.83 -19.62
CA ALA A 614 -20.18 -37.58 -20.30
C ALA A 614 -19.02 -37.78 -21.28
N ALA A 615 -18.96 -36.95 -22.32
CA ALA A 615 -17.85 -36.95 -23.25
C ALA A 615 -16.55 -36.41 -22.59
N ALA A 616 -15.39 -36.71 -23.19
CA ALA A 616 -14.10 -36.26 -22.66
C ALA A 616 -14.00 -34.72 -22.62
N GLU A 617 -14.61 -34.05 -23.60
CA GLU A 617 -14.64 -32.59 -23.73
C GLU A 617 -15.38 -31.89 -22.55
N GLU A 618 -16.27 -32.63 -21.86
CA GLU A 618 -17.01 -32.12 -20.69
C GLU A 618 -16.20 -32.21 -19.38
N ALA A 619 -15.00 -32.78 -19.42
CA ALA A 619 -14.18 -32.99 -18.25
C ALA A 619 -13.80 -31.65 -17.59
N GLN A 620 -13.77 -31.68 -16.27
CA GLN A 620 -13.54 -30.52 -15.41
C GLN A 620 -12.30 -30.71 -14.54
N GLN A 621 -11.88 -29.64 -13.89
CA GLN A 621 -10.87 -29.67 -12.85
C GLN A 621 -11.56 -29.53 -11.47
N ALA A 622 -11.16 -30.33 -10.52
CA ALA A 622 -11.58 -30.20 -9.13
C ALA A 622 -10.41 -30.43 -8.15
N PHE A 623 -10.61 -30.02 -6.93
CA PHE A 623 -9.68 -30.32 -5.84
C PHE A 623 -10.00 -31.69 -5.24
N ILE A 624 -8.96 -32.37 -4.80
CA ILE A 624 -9.08 -33.61 -4.07
C ILE A 624 -8.54 -33.40 -2.64
N ILE A 625 -9.34 -33.83 -1.66
CA ILE A 625 -8.95 -33.89 -0.25
C ILE A 625 -9.12 -35.33 0.21
N ASP A 626 -8.03 -35.98 0.62
CA ASP A 626 -8.11 -37.28 1.26
C ASP A 626 -8.49 -37.09 2.73
N VAL A 627 -9.53 -37.78 3.20
CA VAL A 627 -10.12 -37.60 4.54
C VAL A 627 -10.36 -38.93 5.25
N ASP A 628 -10.28 -38.91 6.58
CA ASP A 628 -10.68 -40.05 7.37
C ASP A 628 -12.21 -40.12 7.56
N ASP A 629 -12.63 -41.19 8.26
CA ASP A 629 -14.02 -41.46 8.55
C ASP A 629 -14.69 -40.41 9.45
N ASN A 630 -13.89 -39.61 10.19
CA ASN A 630 -14.36 -38.64 11.17
C ASN A 630 -14.37 -37.18 10.63
N TYR A 631 -13.81 -36.91 9.49
CA TYR A 631 -13.54 -35.55 8.97
C TYR A 631 -14.79 -34.66 8.95
N PHE A 632 -15.88 -35.11 8.34
CA PHE A 632 -17.12 -34.34 8.21
C PHE A 632 -17.77 -34.05 9.55
N GLN A 633 -17.75 -35.04 10.46
CA GLN A 633 -18.27 -34.87 11.82
C GLN A 633 -17.37 -33.95 12.65
N PHE A 634 -16.04 -34.05 12.50
CA PHE A 634 -15.07 -33.23 13.20
C PHE A 634 -15.24 -31.74 12.88
N PHE A 635 -15.38 -31.40 11.62
CA PHE A 635 -15.57 -30.02 11.15
C PHE A 635 -17.03 -29.58 11.09
N SER A 636 -17.96 -30.42 11.56
CA SER A 636 -19.41 -30.14 11.55
C SER A 636 -19.95 -29.82 10.13
N ILE A 637 -19.39 -30.44 9.09
CA ILE A 637 -19.80 -30.28 7.70
C ILE A 637 -21.06 -31.12 7.43
N PRO A 638 -22.23 -30.50 7.15
CA PRO A 638 -23.47 -31.26 6.97
C PRO A 638 -23.46 -32.05 5.68
N LEU A 639 -23.94 -33.29 5.73
CA LEU A 639 -24.32 -34.05 4.54
C LEU A 639 -25.67 -33.56 4.01
N VAL A 640 -25.75 -33.24 2.73
CA VAL A 640 -27.00 -32.88 2.04
C VAL A 640 -27.79 -34.16 1.76
N CYS A 641 -27.11 -35.19 1.27
CA CYS A 641 -27.68 -36.50 1.03
C CYS A 641 -26.59 -37.58 1.05
N GLY A 642 -27.00 -38.83 1.13
CA GLY A 642 -26.06 -39.96 1.20
C GLY A 642 -25.37 -40.13 2.55
N ARG A 643 -24.12 -40.55 2.55
CA ARG A 643 -23.32 -40.84 3.76
C ARG A 643 -21.86 -40.36 3.61
N GLY A 644 -21.17 -40.21 4.73
CA GLY A 644 -19.71 -40.09 4.77
C GLY A 644 -19.05 -41.48 4.65
N PHE A 645 -17.70 -41.46 4.74
CA PHE A 645 -16.91 -42.71 4.73
C PHE A 645 -17.03 -43.46 6.06
N SER A 646 -16.91 -44.82 5.99
CA SER A 646 -16.89 -45.67 7.18
C SER A 646 -15.99 -46.87 6.96
N ARG A 647 -15.20 -47.22 7.96
CA ARG A 647 -14.34 -48.39 7.92
C ARG A 647 -15.11 -49.72 7.82
N GLY A 648 -16.44 -49.67 8.09
CA GLY A 648 -17.30 -50.85 7.99
C GLY A 648 -17.73 -51.20 6.55
N TYR A 649 -17.45 -50.32 5.59
CA TYR A 649 -17.82 -50.57 4.18
C TYR A 649 -16.61 -50.79 3.30
N ALA A 650 -16.37 -52.06 2.89
CA ALA A 650 -15.30 -52.40 1.97
C ALA A 650 -15.43 -51.67 0.60
N SER A 651 -16.67 -51.29 0.21
CA SER A 651 -16.94 -50.53 -1.01
C SER A 651 -16.42 -49.09 -1.00
N ASP A 652 -16.04 -48.56 0.14
CA ASP A 652 -15.56 -47.19 0.23
C ASP A 652 -14.17 -47.01 -0.46
N THR A 653 -13.47 -48.08 -0.77
CA THR A 653 -12.26 -48.03 -1.58
C THR A 653 -12.46 -47.45 -2.98
N GLY A 654 -13.65 -47.59 -3.59
CA GLY A 654 -14.02 -46.97 -4.88
C GLY A 654 -15.05 -45.86 -4.75
N ALA A 655 -15.18 -45.25 -3.58
CA ALA A 655 -16.20 -44.26 -3.30
C ALA A 655 -15.63 -42.85 -3.14
N VAL A 656 -16.44 -41.86 -3.49
CA VAL A 656 -16.17 -40.45 -3.26
C VAL A 656 -17.35 -39.74 -2.61
N VAL A 657 -17.03 -38.69 -1.83
CA VAL A 657 -17.99 -37.69 -1.39
C VAL A 657 -17.67 -36.40 -2.13
N ILE A 658 -18.69 -35.68 -2.60
CA ILE A 658 -18.51 -34.42 -3.34
C ILE A 658 -19.24 -33.29 -2.65
N ASN A 659 -18.84 -32.03 -2.89
CA ASN A 659 -19.60 -30.88 -2.43
C ASN A 659 -20.68 -30.45 -3.44
N GLU A 660 -21.63 -29.61 -3.03
CA GLU A 660 -22.69 -29.09 -3.90
C GLU A 660 -22.15 -28.37 -5.14
N GLU A 661 -20.96 -27.71 -5.03
CA GLU A 661 -20.35 -27.05 -6.19
C GLU A 661 -19.87 -28.07 -7.24
N MET A 662 -19.37 -29.23 -6.80
CA MET A 662 -19.01 -30.31 -7.71
C MET A 662 -20.24 -30.94 -8.39
N VAL A 663 -21.39 -31.01 -7.70
CA VAL A 663 -22.67 -31.42 -8.29
C VAL A 663 -23.03 -30.48 -9.45
N ASN A 664 -22.91 -29.17 -9.24
CA ASN A 664 -23.19 -28.15 -10.24
C ASN A 664 -22.24 -28.24 -11.45
N VAL A 665 -20.93 -28.35 -11.16
CA VAL A 665 -19.88 -28.38 -12.20
C VAL A 665 -19.96 -29.64 -13.05
N LEU A 666 -20.32 -30.77 -12.46
CA LEU A 666 -20.57 -32.02 -13.21
C LEU A 666 -21.92 -32.03 -13.93
N GLY A 667 -22.77 -31.04 -13.75
CA GLY A 667 -24.07 -30.93 -14.43
C GLY A 667 -25.10 -31.95 -13.96
N PHE A 668 -25.05 -32.36 -12.70
CA PHE A 668 -26.16 -33.11 -12.09
C PHE A 668 -27.32 -32.16 -11.76
N GLU A 669 -28.55 -32.64 -11.95
CA GLU A 669 -29.74 -31.84 -11.71
C GLU A 669 -30.00 -31.55 -10.22
N SER A 670 -29.59 -32.45 -9.34
CA SER A 670 -29.67 -32.29 -7.89
C SER A 670 -28.66 -33.16 -7.17
N ALA A 671 -28.44 -32.90 -5.88
CA ALA A 671 -27.55 -33.70 -5.02
C ALA A 671 -28.01 -35.19 -4.96
N GLU A 672 -29.33 -35.44 -4.88
CA GLU A 672 -29.88 -36.77 -4.81
C GLU A 672 -29.64 -37.55 -6.14
N LYS A 673 -29.67 -36.86 -7.28
CA LYS A 673 -29.39 -37.47 -8.57
C LYS A 673 -27.89 -37.77 -8.80
N ALA A 674 -27.02 -37.11 -8.07
CA ALA A 674 -25.60 -37.41 -8.07
C ALA A 674 -25.26 -38.68 -7.28
N LEU A 675 -26.11 -39.09 -6.31
CA LEU A 675 -25.87 -40.28 -5.51
C LEU A 675 -25.85 -41.56 -6.38
N LEU A 676 -24.88 -42.43 -6.05
CA LEU A 676 -24.63 -43.71 -6.69
C LEU A 676 -24.27 -43.62 -8.20
N GLN A 677 -24.03 -42.38 -8.69
CA GLN A 677 -23.51 -42.18 -10.04
C GLN A 677 -22.00 -42.39 -10.07
N ASN A 678 -21.53 -42.85 -11.21
CA ASN A 678 -20.11 -43.05 -11.44
C ASN A 678 -19.47 -41.78 -12.02
N VAL A 679 -18.33 -41.40 -11.47
CA VAL A 679 -17.48 -40.30 -11.91
C VAL A 679 -16.12 -40.87 -12.29
N VAL A 680 -15.59 -40.41 -13.42
CA VAL A 680 -14.24 -40.71 -13.89
C VAL A 680 -13.30 -39.68 -13.30
N LEU A 681 -12.26 -40.09 -12.58
CA LEU A 681 -11.17 -39.23 -12.15
C LEU A 681 -10.08 -39.28 -13.22
N GLY A 682 -9.91 -38.18 -13.96
CA GLY A 682 -8.83 -38.07 -14.94
C GLY A 682 -7.45 -37.97 -14.28
N GLY A 683 -6.40 -37.96 -15.10
CA GLY A 683 -5.03 -37.64 -14.63
C GLY A 683 -4.16 -38.83 -14.27
N PHE A 684 -4.68 -39.91 -13.68
CA PHE A 684 -3.92 -41.12 -13.30
C PHE A 684 -4.62 -42.43 -13.74
N GLY A 685 -4.96 -42.54 -15.02
CA GLY A 685 -5.51 -43.80 -15.53
C GLY A 685 -7.04 -43.87 -15.74
N GLY A 686 -7.77 -42.83 -15.33
CA GLY A 686 -9.21 -42.77 -15.56
C GLY A 686 -10.01 -43.65 -14.60
N ASP A 687 -9.63 -43.69 -13.32
CA ASP A 687 -10.33 -44.49 -12.31
C ASP A 687 -11.80 -44.09 -12.21
N VAL A 688 -12.67 -45.09 -12.18
CA VAL A 688 -14.11 -44.91 -12.00
C VAL A 688 -14.45 -45.06 -10.55
N VAL A 689 -15.03 -44.02 -9.96
CA VAL A 689 -15.43 -43.97 -8.55
C VAL A 689 -16.90 -43.63 -8.42
N GLN A 690 -17.55 -44.14 -7.33
CA GLN A 690 -18.97 -43.92 -7.11
C GLN A 690 -19.21 -42.81 -6.09
N VAL A 691 -20.12 -41.90 -6.35
CA VAL A 691 -20.57 -40.87 -5.41
C VAL A 691 -21.46 -41.50 -4.34
N VAL A 692 -20.97 -41.55 -3.07
CA VAL A 692 -21.72 -42.12 -1.92
C VAL A 692 -22.35 -41.07 -1.02
N GLY A 693 -21.96 -39.80 -1.18
CA GLY A 693 -22.51 -38.69 -0.40
C GLY A 693 -22.23 -37.33 -1.03
N VAL A 694 -23.08 -36.38 -0.70
CA VAL A 694 -22.93 -34.98 -1.07
C VAL A 694 -22.91 -34.14 0.21
N VAL A 695 -21.88 -33.33 0.40
CA VAL A 695 -21.75 -32.40 1.52
C VAL A 695 -22.16 -30.99 1.11
N LYS A 696 -22.66 -30.23 2.08
CA LYS A 696 -22.99 -28.83 1.89
C LYS A 696 -21.74 -28.01 1.56
N ASN A 697 -21.92 -27.00 0.74
CA ASN A 697 -20.87 -26.03 0.45
C ASN A 697 -20.44 -25.29 1.73
N TYR A 698 -19.13 -25.14 1.93
CA TYR A 698 -18.54 -24.34 2.99
C TYR A 698 -17.35 -23.53 2.48
N HIS A 699 -16.95 -22.52 3.23
CA HIS A 699 -15.78 -21.71 2.87
C HIS A 699 -14.49 -22.38 3.34
N HIS A 700 -13.85 -23.11 2.43
CA HIS A 700 -12.54 -23.72 2.71
C HIS A 700 -11.42 -22.67 2.74
N LEU A 701 -11.48 -21.70 1.83
CA LEU A 701 -10.58 -20.54 1.78
C LEU A 701 -11.34 -19.27 2.19
N SER A 702 -10.64 -18.14 2.16
CA SER A 702 -11.21 -16.85 2.52
C SER A 702 -12.40 -16.47 1.63
N LEU A 703 -13.30 -15.62 2.14
CA LEU A 703 -14.45 -15.08 1.40
C LEU A 703 -14.06 -14.19 0.20
N ARG A 704 -12.77 -14.03 -0.07
CA ARG A 704 -12.27 -13.44 -1.33
C ARG A 704 -12.49 -14.35 -2.53
N GLU A 705 -12.40 -15.66 -2.29
CA GLU A 705 -12.49 -16.70 -3.31
C GLU A 705 -13.90 -17.27 -3.36
N LYS A 706 -14.26 -17.81 -4.51
CA LYS A 706 -15.50 -18.59 -4.65
C LYS A 706 -15.28 -19.98 -4.03
N ILE A 707 -16.38 -20.60 -3.65
CA ILE A 707 -16.35 -22.02 -3.25
C ILE A 707 -15.96 -22.84 -4.47
N GLU A 708 -14.99 -23.72 -4.31
CA GLU A 708 -14.41 -24.55 -5.34
C GLU A 708 -15.07 -25.94 -5.39
N PRO A 709 -15.11 -26.60 -6.57
CA PRO A 709 -15.53 -27.99 -6.67
C PRO A 709 -14.51 -28.90 -5.99
N VAL A 710 -14.96 -29.68 -5.01
CA VAL A 710 -14.14 -30.57 -4.19
C VAL A 710 -14.67 -31.99 -4.25
N THR A 711 -13.76 -32.94 -4.43
CA THR A 711 -13.99 -34.36 -4.30
C THR A 711 -13.20 -34.86 -3.08
N TYR A 712 -13.87 -35.49 -2.14
CA TYR A 712 -13.26 -36.11 -0.97
C TYR A 712 -13.02 -37.58 -1.25
N MET A 713 -11.81 -38.06 -0.93
CA MET A 713 -11.39 -39.45 -1.09
C MET A 713 -11.13 -40.09 0.29
N PRO A 714 -11.39 -41.38 0.49
CA PRO A 714 -11.07 -42.00 1.75
C PRO A 714 -9.57 -42.20 1.91
N LEU A 715 -9.02 -41.90 3.10
CA LEU A 715 -7.61 -42.14 3.41
C LEU A 715 -7.19 -43.62 3.35
N SER A 716 -8.13 -44.56 3.30
CA SER A 716 -7.84 -45.97 3.04
C SER A 716 -7.25 -46.23 1.64
N GLN A 717 -7.59 -45.38 0.70
CA GLN A 717 -7.01 -45.30 -0.66
C GLN A 717 -6.74 -43.86 -1.05
N PRO A 718 -5.71 -43.23 -0.49
CA PRO A 718 -5.40 -41.85 -0.78
C PRO A 718 -4.99 -41.72 -2.26
N TYR A 719 -5.59 -40.79 -2.95
CA TYR A 719 -5.26 -40.45 -4.33
C TYR A 719 -3.85 -39.86 -4.45
N PHE A 720 -3.49 -39.05 -3.46
CA PHE A 720 -2.13 -38.52 -3.28
C PHE A 720 -1.67 -38.86 -1.85
N ARG A 721 -0.73 -39.76 -1.71
CA ARG A 721 -0.14 -40.10 -0.39
C ARG A 721 0.81 -39.01 0.07
N ARG A 722 0.29 -37.89 0.58
CA ARG A 722 1.10 -36.71 0.93
C ARG A 722 0.50 -35.87 2.05
N GLY A 723 1.38 -35.27 2.85
CA GLY A 723 1.11 -34.10 3.67
C GLY A 723 -0.05 -34.26 4.64
N TYR A 724 -0.06 -35.32 5.44
CA TYR A 724 -1.13 -35.52 6.41
C TYR A 724 -1.13 -34.46 7.50
N LEU A 725 -2.31 -33.91 7.74
CA LEU A 725 -2.62 -32.99 8.81
C LEU A 725 -3.50 -33.66 9.83
N LEU A 726 -3.04 -33.71 11.08
CA LEU A 726 -3.82 -34.22 12.18
C LEU A 726 -4.48 -33.05 12.92
N SER A 727 -5.80 -32.96 12.81
CA SER A 727 -6.62 -31.98 13.50
C SER A 727 -7.08 -32.53 14.84
N LEU A 728 -6.86 -31.82 15.93
CA LEU A 728 -7.21 -32.18 17.29
C LEU A 728 -8.12 -31.12 17.90
N ARG A 729 -9.31 -31.50 18.36
CA ARG A 729 -10.20 -30.63 19.14
C ARG A 729 -9.76 -30.68 20.60
N ILE A 730 -9.23 -29.57 21.11
CA ILE A 730 -8.69 -29.47 22.47
C ILE A 730 -9.61 -28.65 23.37
N ASP A 731 -9.47 -28.81 24.72
CA ASP A 731 -10.21 -27.97 25.65
C ASP A 731 -9.49 -26.64 25.88
N ALA A 732 -10.18 -25.52 25.61
CA ALA A 732 -9.64 -24.16 25.80
C ALA A 732 -9.15 -23.88 27.24
N ARG A 733 -9.70 -24.60 28.23
CA ARG A 733 -9.34 -24.41 29.64
C ARG A 733 -8.00 -25.04 30.02
N SER A 734 -7.47 -25.91 29.17
CA SER A 734 -6.27 -26.72 29.45
C SER A 734 -5.26 -26.74 28.30
N ILE A 735 -5.18 -25.66 27.50
CA ILE A 735 -4.31 -25.58 26.31
C ILE A 735 -2.85 -25.97 26.63
N GLY A 736 -2.26 -25.44 27.72
CA GLY A 736 -0.89 -25.75 28.10
C GLY A 736 -0.67 -27.23 28.46
N VAL A 737 -1.66 -27.85 29.13
CA VAL A 737 -1.62 -29.28 29.47
C VAL A 737 -1.80 -30.13 28.20
N ALA A 738 -2.70 -29.71 27.31
CA ALA A 738 -2.91 -30.38 26.03
C ALA A 738 -1.64 -30.37 25.18
N ILE A 739 -1.00 -29.23 25.01
CA ILE A 739 0.24 -29.13 24.23
C ILE A 739 1.36 -29.95 24.83
N SER A 740 1.51 -29.96 26.17
CA SER A 740 2.53 -30.75 26.85
C SER A 740 2.30 -32.27 26.66
N SER A 741 1.05 -32.73 26.80
CA SER A 741 0.68 -34.14 26.61
C SER A 741 0.86 -34.56 25.14
N ILE A 742 0.44 -33.72 24.19
CA ILE A 742 0.63 -33.96 22.77
C ILE A 742 2.14 -34.01 22.43
N THR A 743 2.93 -33.08 22.99
CA THR A 743 4.39 -33.07 22.76
C THR A 743 5.06 -34.32 23.28
N ALA A 744 4.67 -34.79 24.47
CA ALA A 744 5.19 -36.03 25.02
C ALA A 744 4.87 -37.23 24.10
N LYS A 745 3.59 -37.32 23.70
CA LYS A 745 3.13 -38.40 22.82
C LYS A 745 3.76 -38.32 21.41
N TRP A 746 3.97 -37.12 20.90
CA TRP A 746 4.67 -36.88 19.62
C TRP A 746 6.07 -37.47 19.62
N ARG A 747 6.84 -37.23 20.67
CA ARG A 747 8.22 -37.76 20.80
C ARG A 747 8.27 -39.29 20.81
N GLU A 748 7.22 -39.94 21.31
CA GLU A 748 7.11 -41.39 21.28
C GLU A 748 6.84 -41.95 19.87
N ILE A 749 5.96 -41.24 19.11
CA ILE A 749 5.55 -41.71 17.78
C ILE A 749 6.56 -41.29 16.71
N PHE A 750 7.12 -40.09 16.82
CA PHE A 750 8.03 -39.47 15.84
C PHE A 750 9.35 -39.07 16.50
N PRO A 751 10.18 -40.05 16.90
CA PRO A 751 11.46 -39.77 17.57
C PRO A 751 12.37 -38.95 16.68
N GLY A 752 12.95 -37.87 17.23
CA GLY A 752 13.86 -36.96 16.51
C GLY A 752 13.19 -35.98 15.58
N GLN A 753 11.85 -36.04 15.38
CA GLN A 753 11.13 -35.09 14.55
C GLN A 753 10.57 -33.93 15.40
N PRO A 754 10.74 -32.69 14.99
CA PRO A 754 10.16 -31.55 15.68
C PRO A 754 8.62 -31.60 15.60
N LEU A 755 7.92 -31.05 16.61
CA LEU A 755 6.48 -30.86 16.58
C LEU A 755 6.15 -29.47 15.99
N GLU A 756 5.46 -29.40 14.86
CA GLU A 756 4.87 -28.16 14.33
C GLU A 756 3.36 -28.22 14.48
N TYR A 757 2.81 -27.18 15.08
CA TYR A 757 1.36 -27.02 15.23
C TYR A 757 0.93 -25.58 15.01
N SER A 758 -0.32 -25.39 14.61
CA SER A 758 -1.00 -24.10 14.55
C SER A 758 -2.44 -24.22 15.03
N PHE A 759 -3.03 -23.11 15.44
CA PHE A 759 -4.48 -23.03 15.66
C PHE A 759 -5.18 -22.73 14.34
N LEU A 760 -6.23 -23.47 14.05
CA LEU A 760 -6.93 -23.41 12.77
C LEU A 760 -7.65 -22.09 12.54
N ASP A 761 -8.19 -21.48 13.59
CA ASP A 761 -8.77 -20.16 13.58
C ASP A 761 -7.73 -19.06 13.27
N ASP A 762 -6.50 -19.18 13.78
CA ASP A 762 -5.38 -18.30 13.44
C ASP A 762 -4.97 -18.48 11.98
N ASP A 763 -4.83 -19.74 11.51
CA ASP A 763 -4.52 -20.04 10.11
C ASP A 763 -5.56 -19.43 9.15
N PHE A 764 -6.85 -19.61 9.46
CA PHE A 764 -7.94 -19.04 8.67
C PHE A 764 -7.93 -17.50 8.69
N ASN A 765 -7.74 -16.91 9.85
CA ASN A 765 -7.67 -15.46 10.03
C ASN A 765 -6.45 -14.82 9.38
N SER A 766 -5.35 -15.55 9.23
CA SER A 766 -4.12 -15.07 8.59
C SER A 766 -4.33 -14.74 7.11
N GLN A 767 -5.28 -15.38 6.44
CA GLN A 767 -5.66 -15.08 5.06
C GLN A 767 -6.19 -13.65 4.89
N TYR A 768 -6.72 -13.04 5.97
CA TYR A 768 -7.22 -11.66 5.97
C TYR A 768 -6.19 -10.64 6.43
N ASP A 769 -4.96 -11.03 6.77
CA ASP A 769 -3.97 -10.12 7.36
C ASP A 769 -3.59 -8.98 6.43
N ILE A 770 -3.50 -9.24 5.12
CA ILE A 770 -3.25 -8.19 4.12
C ILE A 770 -4.39 -7.17 4.13
N ASP A 771 -5.64 -7.62 4.19
CA ASP A 771 -6.81 -6.75 4.23
C ASP A 771 -6.91 -5.98 5.55
N LYS A 772 -6.60 -6.63 6.67
CA LYS A 772 -6.55 -5.99 7.99
C LYS A 772 -5.50 -4.87 8.01
N ARG A 773 -4.28 -5.16 7.54
CA ARG A 773 -3.19 -4.17 7.44
C ARG A 773 -3.55 -3.03 6.50
N PHE A 774 -4.13 -3.33 5.34
CA PHE A 774 -4.65 -2.31 4.44
C PHE A 774 -5.70 -1.44 5.13
N GLY A 775 -6.68 -2.03 5.81
CA GLY A 775 -7.70 -1.32 6.58
C GLY A 775 -7.11 -0.42 7.67
N GLN A 776 -6.07 -0.89 8.38
CA GLN A 776 -5.37 -0.12 9.41
C GLN A 776 -4.62 1.08 8.83
N VAL A 777 -3.83 0.88 7.76
CA VAL A 777 -3.11 1.96 7.07
C VAL A 777 -4.10 2.99 6.52
N PHE A 778 -5.18 2.52 5.92
CA PHE A 778 -6.24 3.36 5.38
C PHE A 778 -6.96 4.16 6.48
N GLY A 779 -7.35 3.51 7.58
CA GLY A 779 -7.99 4.13 8.73
C GLY A 779 -7.11 5.19 9.40
N LEU A 780 -5.82 4.89 9.58
CA LEU A 780 -4.84 5.85 10.10
C LEU A 780 -4.70 7.06 9.16
N SER A 781 -4.60 6.82 7.86
CA SER A 781 -4.52 7.89 6.85
C SER A 781 -5.75 8.79 6.88
N SER A 782 -6.94 8.20 7.00
CA SER A 782 -8.21 8.93 7.14
C SER A 782 -8.27 9.76 8.41
N LEU A 783 -7.83 9.20 9.54
CA LEU A 783 -7.75 9.92 10.81
C LEU A 783 -6.84 11.14 10.70
N LEU A 784 -5.66 10.98 10.10
CA LEU A 784 -4.72 12.08 9.90
C LEU A 784 -5.28 13.16 8.96
N ALA A 785 -5.98 12.77 7.89
CA ALA A 785 -6.67 13.71 7.00
C ALA A 785 -7.78 14.50 7.74
N ILE A 786 -8.54 13.83 8.61
CA ILE A 786 -9.54 14.47 9.48
C ILE A 786 -8.87 15.48 10.40
N LEU A 787 -7.78 15.10 11.08
CA LEU A 787 -7.05 15.98 11.98
C LEU A 787 -6.53 17.24 11.25
N ILE A 788 -5.97 17.08 10.05
CA ILE A 788 -5.51 18.21 9.23
C ILE A 788 -6.71 19.10 8.86
N SER A 789 -7.84 18.51 8.49
CA SER A 789 -9.07 19.23 8.16
C SER A 789 -9.61 20.00 9.37
N CYS A 790 -9.61 19.41 10.56
CA CYS A 790 -9.99 20.07 11.80
C CYS A 790 -9.09 21.26 12.14
N LEU A 791 -7.77 21.12 11.96
CA LEU A 791 -6.82 22.23 12.17
C LEU A 791 -7.12 23.40 11.22
N GLY A 792 -7.45 23.12 9.96
CA GLY A 792 -7.85 24.12 8.98
C GLY A 792 -9.13 24.83 9.36
N LEU A 793 -10.14 24.05 9.70
CA LEU A 793 -11.45 24.56 10.13
C LEU A 793 -11.35 25.42 11.39
N PHE A 794 -10.56 24.95 12.38
CA PHE A 794 -10.30 25.70 13.59
C PHE A 794 -9.67 27.07 13.30
N GLY A 795 -8.69 27.11 12.38
CA GLY A 795 -8.07 28.38 11.96
C GLY A 795 -9.05 29.33 11.26
N LEU A 796 -9.89 28.80 10.35
CA LEU A 796 -10.91 29.56 9.65
C LEU A 796 -12.01 30.08 10.60
N ALA A 797 -12.49 29.23 11.51
CA ALA A 797 -13.49 29.59 12.51
C ALA A 797 -12.95 30.67 13.46
N SER A 798 -11.68 30.55 13.87
CA SER A 798 -11.00 31.56 14.70
C SER A 798 -11.00 32.94 14.04
N PHE A 799 -10.63 32.98 12.75
CA PHE A 799 -10.61 34.21 11.97
C PHE A 799 -12.02 34.80 11.74
N SER A 800 -12.99 33.94 11.40
CA SER A 800 -14.39 34.36 11.21
C SER A 800 -14.96 34.99 12.48
N ALA A 801 -14.65 34.40 13.64
CA ALA A 801 -15.05 34.94 14.93
C ALA A 801 -14.37 36.27 15.27
N GLU A 802 -13.04 36.38 15.03
CA GLU A 802 -12.29 37.65 15.24
C GLU A 802 -12.84 38.79 14.37
N ARG A 803 -13.18 38.53 13.11
CA ARG A 803 -13.72 39.54 12.20
C ARG A 803 -15.11 40.00 12.60
N ARG A 804 -15.92 39.16 13.24
CA ARG A 804 -17.28 39.47 13.71
C ARG A 804 -17.33 39.84 15.18
N THR A 805 -16.18 40.12 15.83
CA THR A 805 -16.11 40.40 17.28
C THR A 805 -17.01 41.59 17.68
N ARG A 806 -17.01 42.64 16.86
CA ARG A 806 -17.89 43.83 17.08
C ARG A 806 -19.37 43.47 16.88
N GLU A 807 -19.72 42.72 15.83
CA GLU A 807 -21.10 42.23 15.58
C GLU A 807 -21.57 41.31 16.73
N ILE A 808 -20.71 40.41 17.20
CA ILE A 808 -20.96 39.52 18.33
C ILE A 808 -21.16 40.35 19.61
N GLY A 809 -20.30 41.37 19.84
CA GLY A 809 -20.42 42.27 21.00
C GLY A 809 -21.74 43.04 20.99
N ILE A 810 -22.14 43.62 19.85
CA ILE A 810 -23.40 44.33 19.69
C ILE A 810 -24.59 43.40 19.94
N ARG A 811 -24.63 42.22 19.34
CA ARG A 811 -25.70 41.25 19.53
C ARG A 811 -25.83 40.77 20.97
N LYS A 812 -24.69 40.62 21.65
CA LYS A 812 -24.67 40.25 23.07
C LYS A 812 -25.24 41.32 23.97
N VAL A 813 -24.98 42.59 23.67
CA VAL A 813 -25.63 43.75 24.36
C VAL A 813 -27.14 43.77 24.13
N PHE A 814 -27.61 43.32 22.96
CA PHE A 814 -29.03 43.14 22.64
C PHE A 814 -29.64 41.82 23.16
N GLY A 815 -28.93 41.07 24.00
CA GLY A 815 -29.43 39.88 24.69
C GLY A 815 -29.24 38.55 23.92
N ALA A 816 -28.45 38.49 22.85
CA ALA A 816 -28.21 37.24 22.14
C ALA A 816 -27.44 36.23 23.04
N THR A 817 -27.95 35.00 23.09
CA THR A 817 -27.38 33.93 23.87
C THR A 817 -26.13 33.32 23.20
N ILE A 818 -25.26 32.65 23.98
CA ILE A 818 -24.06 31.99 23.47
C ILE A 818 -24.41 30.91 22.41
N PRO A 819 -25.46 30.09 22.57
CA PRO A 819 -25.87 29.11 21.55
C PRO A 819 -26.31 29.76 20.24
N GLU A 820 -27.00 30.87 20.27
CA GLU A 820 -27.44 31.58 19.04
C GLU A 820 -26.24 32.11 18.25
N ILE A 821 -25.24 32.69 18.93
CA ILE A 821 -24.02 33.18 18.31
C ILE A 821 -23.23 31.99 17.72
N ALA A 822 -23.12 30.88 18.46
CA ALA A 822 -22.48 29.68 17.99
C ALA A 822 -23.19 29.07 16.78
N ALA A 823 -24.52 29.01 16.79
CA ALA A 823 -25.33 28.51 15.66
C ALA A 823 -25.16 29.40 14.42
N MET A 824 -25.12 30.70 14.57
CA MET A 824 -24.88 31.65 13.45
C MET A 824 -23.51 31.43 12.80
N LEU A 825 -22.47 31.23 13.60
CA LEU A 825 -21.12 30.93 13.09
C LEU A 825 -21.02 29.53 12.47
N ALA A 826 -21.70 28.55 13.04
CA ALA A 826 -21.69 27.18 12.54
C ALA A 826 -22.48 27.00 11.22
N ARG A 827 -23.54 27.79 10.99
CA ARG A 827 -24.44 27.67 9.83
C ARG A 827 -23.68 27.70 8.50
N GLU A 828 -22.71 28.60 8.37
CA GLU A 828 -21.89 28.70 7.15
C GLU A 828 -21.13 27.41 6.87
N PHE A 829 -20.53 26.78 7.89
CA PHE A 829 -19.77 25.55 7.74
C PHE A 829 -20.66 24.33 7.47
N VAL A 830 -21.87 24.27 8.09
CA VAL A 830 -22.86 23.22 7.83
C VAL A 830 -23.25 23.21 6.35
N GLN A 831 -23.49 24.37 5.76
CA GLN A 831 -23.81 24.48 4.33
C GLN A 831 -22.71 23.89 3.45
N TRP A 832 -21.42 24.12 3.77
CA TRP A 832 -20.30 23.57 3.02
C TRP A 832 -20.16 22.06 3.21
N VAL A 833 -20.43 21.54 4.42
CA VAL A 833 -20.46 20.11 4.67
C VAL A 833 -21.57 19.42 3.87
N VAL A 834 -22.77 19.99 3.83
CA VAL A 834 -23.88 19.45 3.03
C VAL A 834 -23.53 19.43 1.55
N LEU A 835 -22.99 20.53 1.01
CA LEU A 835 -22.58 20.61 -0.40
C LEU A 835 -21.44 19.62 -0.72
N ALA A 836 -20.50 19.44 0.21
CA ALA A 836 -19.41 18.48 0.10
C ALA A 836 -19.92 17.02 0.05
N ASN A 837 -20.96 16.69 0.81
CA ASN A 837 -21.61 15.38 0.76
C ASN A 837 -22.23 15.08 -0.60
N LEU A 838 -22.87 16.06 -1.25
CA LEU A 838 -23.44 15.89 -2.60
C LEU A 838 -22.37 15.52 -3.64
N ILE A 839 -21.12 15.94 -3.45
CA ILE A 839 -20.00 15.61 -4.33
C ILE A 839 -19.36 14.29 -3.90
N ALA A 840 -19.14 14.11 -2.59
CA ALA A 840 -18.39 12.97 -2.05
C ALA A 840 -19.15 11.64 -2.16
N TRP A 841 -20.48 11.64 -2.00
CA TRP A 841 -21.27 10.40 -2.03
C TRP A 841 -21.23 9.66 -3.35
N PRO A 842 -21.48 10.29 -4.52
CA PRO A 842 -21.39 9.62 -5.81
C PRO A 842 -19.97 9.08 -6.06
N VAL A 843 -18.95 9.87 -5.71
CA VAL A 843 -17.55 9.45 -5.88
C VAL A 843 -17.22 8.25 -4.96
N ALA A 844 -17.60 8.33 -3.69
CA ALA A 844 -17.40 7.22 -2.74
C ALA A 844 -18.13 5.96 -3.19
N TRP A 845 -19.38 6.08 -3.66
CA TRP A 845 -20.14 4.96 -4.16
C TRP A 845 -19.46 4.28 -5.35
N VAL A 846 -19.04 5.04 -6.37
CA VAL A 846 -18.36 4.50 -7.56
C VAL A 846 -17.02 3.84 -7.20
N VAL A 847 -16.20 4.52 -6.41
CA VAL A 847 -14.86 4.04 -6.06
C VAL A 847 -14.96 2.77 -5.20
N MET A 848 -15.82 2.80 -4.18
CA MET A 848 -15.93 1.68 -3.24
C MET A 848 -16.70 0.49 -3.82
N SER A 849 -17.69 0.72 -4.70
CA SER A 849 -18.34 -0.36 -5.43
C SER A 849 -17.34 -1.12 -6.32
N ARG A 850 -16.44 -0.41 -7.02
CA ARG A 850 -15.36 -1.04 -7.80
C ARG A 850 -14.34 -1.76 -6.93
N TRP A 851 -14.06 -1.25 -5.75
CA TRP A 851 -13.17 -1.92 -4.79
C TRP A 851 -13.80 -3.22 -4.26
N LEU A 852 -15.08 -3.19 -3.88
CA LEU A 852 -15.83 -4.36 -3.41
C LEU A 852 -15.97 -5.47 -4.47
N GLN A 853 -15.92 -5.16 -5.76
CA GLN A 853 -15.96 -6.17 -6.85
C GLN A 853 -14.78 -7.16 -6.82
N ARG A 854 -13.76 -6.92 -6.01
CA ARG A 854 -12.61 -7.82 -5.83
C ARG A 854 -12.91 -9.01 -4.93
N PHE A 855 -13.98 -8.94 -4.18
CA PHE A 855 -14.39 -9.98 -3.24
C PHE A 855 -15.52 -10.80 -3.87
N ALA A 856 -15.42 -12.13 -3.80
CA ALA A 856 -16.51 -13.02 -4.26
C ALA A 856 -17.75 -12.79 -3.37
N TYR A 857 -17.53 -12.69 -2.06
CA TYR A 857 -18.56 -12.39 -1.06
C TYR A 857 -18.34 -10.98 -0.51
N ARG A 858 -19.32 -10.10 -0.73
CA ARG A 858 -19.14 -8.68 -0.46
C ARG A 858 -20.39 -8.04 0.13
N THR A 859 -20.15 -7.02 0.95
CA THR A 859 -21.23 -6.12 1.42
C THR A 859 -21.63 -5.14 0.32
N THR A 860 -22.77 -4.49 0.50
CA THR A 860 -23.23 -3.40 -0.38
C THR A 860 -22.85 -2.03 0.20
N VAL A 861 -22.58 -1.06 -0.69
CA VAL A 861 -22.43 0.34 -0.30
C VAL A 861 -23.83 0.87 0.02
N GLY A 862 -24.26 0.72 1.27
CA GLY A 862 -25.57 1.17 1.75
C GLY A 862 -25.61 2.67 2.02
N PHE A 863 -26.80 3.26 1.90
CA PHE A 863 -27.07 4.64 2.27
C PHE A 863 -26.70 4.93 3.73
N GLU A 864 -26.88 3.99 4.63
CA GLU A 864 -26.56 4.08 6.07
C GLU A 864 -25.09 4.41 6.31
N THR A 865 -24.17 3.78 5.56
CA THR A 865 -22.73 4.01 5.68
C THR A 865 -22.35 5.42 5.22
N LEU A 866 -22.95 5.87 4.12
CA LEU A 866 -22.73 7.23 3.60
C LEU A 866 -23.32 8.29 4.52
N ALA A 867 -24.52 8.04 5.05
CA ALA A 867 -25.17 8.91 6.04
C ALA A 867 -24.38 8.95 7.37
N GLY A 868 -23.83 7.83 7.81
CA GLY A 868 -22.93 7.74 8.95
C GLY A 868 -21.66 8.57 8.77
N ALA A 869 -21.05 8.51 7.61
CA ALA A 869 -19.88 9.34 7.26
C ALA A 869 -20.22 10.83 7.28
N ALA A 870 -21.36 11.20 6.71
CA ALA A 870 -21.86 12.58 6.71
C ALA A 870 -22.11 13.10 8.14
N LEU A 871 -22.80 12.29 8.97
CA LEU A 871 -23.07 12.64 10.36
C LEU A 871 -21.78 12.80 11.17
N LEU A 872 -20.85 11.87 11.02
CA LEU A 872 -19.55 11.94 11.70
C LEU A 872 -18.78 13.21 11.30
N THR A 873 -18.73 13.53 10.01
CA THR A 873 -18.08 14.75 9.51
C THR A 873 -18.78 16.00 10.04
N LEU A 874 -20.10 16.01 10.09
CA LEU A 874 -20.89 17.12 10.62
C LEU A 874 -20.60 17.33 12.11
N VAL A 875 -20.58 16.26 12.90
CA VAL A 875 -20.28 16.31 14.35
C VAL A 875 -18.88 16.84 14.57
N ILE A 876 -17.88 16.37 13.81
CA ILE A 876 -16.49 16.84 13.89
C ILE A 876 -16.40 18.32 13.55
N ALA A 877 -17.06 18.75 12.47
CA ALA A 877 -17.06 20.15 12.04
C ALA A 877 -17.74 21.06 13.08
N LEU A 878 -18.91 20.64 13.59
CA LEU A 878 -19.64 21.39 14.62
C LEU A 878 -18.85 21.49 15.92
N THR A 879 -18.25 20.41 16.39
CA THR A 879 -17.44 20.40 17.62
C THR A 879 -16.24 21.36 17.48
N THR A 880 -15.55 21.30 16.35
CA THR A 880 -14.36 22.15 16.06
C THR A 880 -14.75 23.64 16.03
N VAL A 881 -15.86 23.98 15.37
CA VAL A 881 -16.34 25.37 15.25
C VAL A 881 -16.93 25.88 16.57
N SER A 882 -17.75 25.07 17.24
CA SER A 882 -18.42 25.43 18.47
C SER A 882 -17.46 25.74 19.62
N PHE A 883 -16.36 24.98 19.73
CA PHE A 883 -15.34 25.24 20.72
C PHE A 883 -14.80 26.67 20.63
N LYS A 884 -14.53 27.14 19.42
CA LYS A 884 -14.01 28.51 19.21
C LYS A 884 -15.12 29.56 19.28
N ALA A 885 -16.32 29.27 18.77
CA ALA A 885 -17.48 30.15 18.84
C ALA A 885 -17.89 30.45 20.28
N ILE A 886 -17.93 29.45 21.15
CA ILE A 886 -18.25 29.56 22.56
C ILE A 886 -17.18 30.43 23.26
N LYS A 887 -15.89 30.17 22.99
CA LYS A 887 -14.80 30.97 23.57
C LYS A 887 -14.89 32.46 23.17
N SER A 888 -15.25 32.74 21.92
CA SER A 888 -15.41 34.13 21.44
C SER A 888 -16.68 34.76 21.95
N ALA A 889 -17.78 34.03 22.08
CA ALA A 889 -19.03 34.52 22.64
C ALA A 889 -18.96 34.72 24.18
N ALA A 890 -18.09 33.99 24.89
CA ALA A 890 -17.84 34.17 26.30
C ALA A 890 -17.04 35.44 26.65
N ALA A 891 -16.35 36.04 25.67
CA ALA A 891 -15.54 37.25 25.87
C ALA A 891 -16.40 38.44 26.34
N ASN A 892 -15.79 39.34 27.11
CA ASN A 892 -16.47 40.54 27.66
C ASN A 892 -16.90 41.47 26.54
N PRO A 893 -18.21 41.83 26.45
CA PRO A 893 -18.73 42.70 25.38
C PRO A 893 -18.12 44.10 25.41
N VAL A 894 -17.73 44.62 26.58
CA VAL A 894 -17.12 45.97 26.73
C VAL A 894 -15.75 46.00 26.07
N GLU A 895 -14.93 44.94 26.22
CA GLU A 895 -13.64 44.83 25.57
C GLU A 895 -13.78 44.63 24.04
N SER A 896 -14.83 43.89 23.61
CA SER A 896 -15.14 43.64 22.20
C SER A 896 -15.56 44.90 21.41
N ILE A 897 -16.12 45.89 22.07
CA ILE A 897 -16.56 47.16 21.47
C ILE A 897 -15.45 48.23 21.53
N ARG A 898 -14.55 48.15 22.51
CA ARG A 898 -13.46 49.11 22.78
C ARG A 898 -12.20 48.87 21.95
N CYS A 899 -12.10 47.78 21.20
CA CYS A 899 -10.98 47.51 20.30
C CYS A 899 -11.10 48.38 19.03
N GLU A 900 -10.47 49.53 19.00
CA GLU A 900 -10.11 50.31 17.82
C GLU A 900 -8.86 49.73 17.11
#